data_f4b8ab8e91e286c39bb6738efb999697
#
_entry.id   f4b8ab8e91e286c39bb6738efb999697
#
_cell.length_a   1.000
_cell.length_b   1.000
_cell.length_c   1.000
_cell.angle_alpha   90.00
_cell.angle_beta   90.00
_cell.angle_gamma   90.00
#
_symmetry.space_group_name_H-M   'P 1'
#
loop_
_entity.id
_entity.type
_entity.pdbx_description
1 polymer ?
#
loop_
_entity_poly.entity_id
_entity_poly.type
_entity_poly.pdbx_seq_one_letter_code
_entity_poly.pdbx_strand_id
1 'polypeptide(L)'
;MKEDILSRLLSDNTVGENISALYAEVATQPQVASFREEIEKTETDYRMMCQFMCRGFRDPDAEKMYANMQHRLYDIAVGMAVNQLCRTKVSYMRAAEVSRLFELQPDSVRSNLERFVQDEALLALGRADIASNSKKIDELRNRHYVYINQLFASVLVSHAWTESQQKGFTLLLTSPTIDVKDALLMVSAITLSVINVFCPRKWYTLVQVYLQATAAGNTALAQCALVGWAWTMPPVALIHRFSEVEAALQALFAHQSLFTELAELQKQMMYCCRADSDTAEIQNNIIPTLMENSNLEITRLGIREKDDDPMADIMGTNDAEQCIEKMEQTFKKMQDMQREGADVFFGGFAQMKRFSFFNELINWFLPYSPSHPLLNEIYNKEPDCHLFADLLNDAPFCDSDKYSFLLALSTVLKQLPQEVRHGIRENKIAFGGTMSDSDKNSATYMRRIYLQNLYRFFRLNNHRSDFINPFVSATQLQPLSHPFIAALAEKWLAQLDAAPISVLPFIAQYAFKQQRYEMAVDCYKRLCQISVDNFTYNLRLSVALLSLGKMDEALPLLYKLDFQYPNNRNVLRAMAWAQLLNGEPEKAFTRYELLLKAPSTIPADSLNAAYAAWVTGRYQQAAEHLVHFCTLHGKDAQGCKQLLAQQIQKDHVVFNRYPISKVEQNIMFDIVCDIYNTKKDPYS
;
A
#
# COMPACT_ATOMS: atom_id res chain seq x y z
N MET A 1 -21.38 0.43 20.87
CA MET A 1 -20.14 1.21 20.80
C MET A 1 -20.51 2.65 21.04
N LYS A 2 -19.93 3.34 22.04
CA LYS A 2 -20.09 4.80 22.12
C LYS A 2 -19.48 5.38 20.84
N GLU A 3 -20.24 6.19 20.14
CA GLU A 3 -19.73 6.96 19.00
C GLU A 3 -18.51 7.79 19.50
N ASP A 4 -17.42 7.71 18.75
CA ASP A 4 -16.21 8.47 19.08
C ASP A 4 -16.53 9.97 19.05
N ILE A 5 -16.02 10.73 20.02
CA ILE A 5 -16.25 12.17 20.13
C ILE A 5 -15.90 12.90 18.84
N LEU A 6 -14.83 12.47 18.15
CA LEU A 6 -14.42 13.05 16.88
C LEU A 6 -15.48 12.85 15.78
N SER A 7 -16.06 11.66 15.69
CA SER A 7 -17.13 11.35 14.72
C SER A 7 -18.39 12.20 15.00
N ARG A 8 -18.72 12.44 16.27
CA ARG A 8 -19.86 13.28 16.66
C ARG A 8 -19.64 14.75 16.28
N LEU A 9 -18.44 15.28 16.45
CA LEU A 9 -18.10 16.65 16.04
C LEU A 9 -18.07 16.84 14.51
N LEU A 10 -17.97 15.75 13.76
CA LEU A 10 -17.99 15.76 12.28
C LEU A 10 -19.40 15.68 11.70
N SER A 11 -20.42 15.37 12.50
CA SER A 11 -21.82 15.46 12.08
C SER A 11 -22.23 16.94 11.88
N ASP A 12 -23.41 17.16 11.24
CA ASP A 12 -23.93 18.52 10.97
C ASP A 12 -24.43 19.24 12.22
N ASN A 13 -23.73 19.09 13.35
CA ASN A 13 -24.02 19.71 14.61
C ASN A 13 -23.62 21.20 14.62
N THR A 14 -24.39 22.01 15.35
CA THR A 14 -24.03 23.39 15.61
C THR A 14 -22.84 23.49 16.57
N VAL A 15 -22.19 24.67 16.62
CA VAL A 15 -21.13 24.96 17.61
C VAL A 15 -21.64 24.73 19.04
N GLY A 16 -22.89 25.13 19.34
CA GLY A 16 -23.50 24.93 20.67
C GLY A 16 -23.69 23.47 21.04
N GLU A 17 -24.14 22.63 20.09
CA GLU A 17 -24.27 21.18 20.28
C GLU A 17 -22.91 20.52 20.48
N ASN A 18 -21.89 20.93 19.72
CA ASN A 18 -20.52 20.45 19.87
C ASN A 18 -19.91 20.84 21.23
N ILE A 19 -20.14 22.05 21.72
CA ILE A 19 -19.73 22.47 23.06
C ILE A 19 -20.41 21.59 24.12
N SER A 20 -21.72 21.36 24.01
CA SER A 20 -22.47 20.49 24.93
C SER A 20 -21.95 19.05 24.93
N ALA A 21 -21.59 18.52 23.76
CA ALA A 21 -21.01 17.19 23.62
C ALA A 21 -19.64 17.09 24.32
N LEU A 22 -18.77 18.10 24.17
CA LEU A 22 -17.47 18.15 24.84
C LEU A 22 -17.59 18.27 26.37
N TYR A 23 -18.53 19.07 26.88
CA TYR A 23 -18.81 19.11 28.31
C TYR A 23 -19.30 17.79 28.89
N ALA A 24 -20.16 17.07 28.14
CA ALA A 24 -20.61 15.75 28.54
C ALA A 24 -19.43 14.76 28.63
N GLU A 25 -18.47 14.82 27.70
CA GLU A 25 -17.29 13.99 27.73
C GLU A 25 -16.36 14.34 28.89
N VAL A 26 -16.11 15.64 29.15
CA VAL A 26 -15.33 16.11 30.31
C VAL A 26 -15.98 15.66 31.63
N ALA A 27 -17.31 15.66 31.73
CA ALA A 27 -18.03 15.21 32.92
C ALA A 27 -17.83 13.71 33.19
N THR A 28 -17.70 12.90 32.15
CA THR A 28 -17.46 11.44 32.28
C THR A 28 -15.99 11.11 32.54
N GLN A 29 -15.07 12.04 32.22
CA GLN A 29 -13.62 11.86 32.33
C GLN A 29 -12.99 13.05 33.09
N PRO A 30 -13.05 13.09 34.43
CA PRO A 30 -12.57 14.24 35.23
C PRO A 30 -11.12 14.68 34.96
N GLN A 31 -10.35 13.78 34.40
CA GLN A 31 -8.91 14.00 34.13
C GLN A 31 -8.66 14.81 32.85
N VAL A 32 -9.64 15.06 32.00
CA VAL A 32 -9.58 16.00 30.87
C VAL A 32 -10.06 17.40 31.26
N ALA A 33 -10.11 17.72 32.58
CA ALA A 33 -10.50 19.01 33.12
C ALA A 33 -9.61 20.16 32.59
N SER A 34 -8.37 19.88 32.18
CA SER A 34 -7.49 20.88 31.54
C SER A 34 -8.07 21.50 30.26
N PHE A 35 -8.92 20.78 29.54
CA PHE A 35 -9.57 21.29 28.32
C PHE A 35 -10.82 22.15 28.63
N ARG A 36 -11.29 22.12 29.90
CA ARG A 36 -12.50 22.83 30.28
C ARG A 36 -12.39 24.34 30.07
N GLU A 37 -11.24 24.90 30.38
CA GLU A 37 -10.98 26.32 30.20
C GLU A 37 -11.03 26.75 28.72
N GLU A 38 -10.50 25.88 27.82
CA GLU A 38 -10.52 26.14 26.38
C GLU A 38 -11.95 26.03 25.82
N ILE A 39 -12.76 25.09 26.34
CA ILE A 39 -14.18 24.94 25.97
C ILE A 39 -14.94 26.18 26.46
N GLU A 40 -14.78 26.63 27.72
CA GLU A 40 -15.42 27.81 28.31
C GLU A 40 -15.09 29.07 27.51
N LYS A 41 -13.84 29.24 27.10
CA LYS A 41 -13.43 30.34 26.23
C LYS A 41 -14.17 30.33 24.90
N THR A 42 -14.24 29.18 24.24
CA THR A 42 -14.94 29.03 22.94
C THR A 42 -16.45 29.23 23.10
N GLU A 43 -17.02 28.78 24.21
CA GLU A 43 -18.44 29.03 24.55
C GLU A 43 -18.71 30.51 24.75
N THR A 44 -17.81 31.22 25.43
CA THR A 44 -17.93 32.66 25.65
C THR A 44 -17.92 33.40 24.32
N ASP A 45 -16.97 33.11 23.45
CA ASP A 45 -16.88 33.70 22.11
C ASP A 45 -18.17 33.41 21.29
N TYR A 46 -18.70 32.20 21.34
CA TYR A 46 -19.92 31.84 20.65
C TYR A 46 -21.17 32.54 21.19
N ARG A 47 -21.31 32.65 22.52
CA ARG A 47 -22.40 33.41 23.17
C ARG A 47 -22.36 34.89 22.82
N MET A 48 -21.17 35.50 22.76
CA MET A 48 -21.04 36.89 22.30
C MET A 48 -21.51 37.03 20.85
N MET A 49 -21.09 36.18 19.96
CA MET A 49 -21.53 36.15 18.56
C MET A 49 -23.05 36.09 18.46
N CYS A 50 -23.69 35.15 19.18
CA CYS A 50 -25.15 35.01 19.20
C CYS A 50 -25.84 36.30 19.72
N GLN A 51 -25.31 36.95 20.80
CA GLN A 51 -25.87 38.16 21.33
C GLN A 51 -25.79 39.36 20.37
N PHE A 52 -24.68 39.47 19.61
CA PHE A 52 -24.55 40.51 18.58
C PHE A 52 -25.53 40.31 17.45
N MET A 53 -25.69 39.05 16.98
CA MET A 53 -26.69 38.71 15.96
C MET A 53 -28.13 39.05 16.44
N CYS A 54 -28.46 38.70 17.67
CA CYS A 54 -29.82 39.02 18.26
C CYS A 54 -30.07 40.53 18.36
N ARG A 55 -29.00 41.34 18.46
CA ARG A 55 -29.12 42.82 18.43
C ARG A 55 -29.17 43.39 17.01
N GLY A 56 -29.20 42.53 15.98
CA GLY A 56 -29.27 42.94 14.58
C GLY A 56 -27.92 43.30 13.95
N PHE A 57 -26.82 43.03 14.63
CA PHE A 57 -25.48 43.27 14.07
C PHE A 57 -25.11 42.16 13.12
N ARG A 58 -24.74 42.50 11.89
CA ARG A 58 -24.22 41.57 10.88
C ARG A 58 -22.73 41.77 10.73
N ASP A 59 -21.96 40.86 11.27
CA ASP A 59 -20.50 40.86 11.11
C ASP A 59 -20.13 40.23 9.77
N PRO A 60 -19.38 40.90 8.90
CA PRO A 60 -18.92 40.37 7.64
C PRO A 60 -18.01 39.13 7.79
N ASP A 61 -17.33 39.01 8.94
CA ASP A 61 -16.42 37.88 9.25
C ASP A 61 -17.11 36.76 10.06
N ALA A 62 -18.43 36.82 10.27
CA ALA A 62 -19.17 35.85 11.09
C ALA A 62 -18.94 34.39 10.66
N GLU A 63 -18.93 34.09 9.36
CA GLU A 63 -18.71 32.74 8.84
C GLU A 63 -17.30 32.24 9.18
N LYS A 64 -16.32 33.10 9.02
CA LYS A 64 -14.91 32.78 9.36
C LYS A 64 -14.71 32.57 10.85
N MET A 65 -15.34 33.40 11.69
CA MET A 65 -15.32 33.24 13.13
C MET A 65 -15.98 31.93 13.57
N TYR A 66 -17.12 31.58 12.98
CA TYR A 66 -17.84 30.34 13.24
C TYR A 66 -16.98 29.11 12.85
N ALA A 67 -16.35 29.13 11.68
CA ALA A 67 -15.44 28.07 11.24
C ALA A 67 -14.25 27.93 12.19
N ASN A 68 -13.65 29.04 12.63
CA ASN A 68 -12.54 29.02 13.60
C ASN A 68 -12.95 28.41 14.96
N MET A 69 -14.18 28.64 15.41
CA MET A 69 -14.71 27.99 16.62
C MET A 69 -14.85 26.49 16.44
N GLN A 70 -15.37 26.03 15.29
CA GLN A 70 -15.44 24.62 14.98
C GLN A 70 -14.07 23.96 14.92
N HIS A 71 -13.05 24.65 14.36
CA HIS A 71 -11.67 24.16 14.34
C HIS A 71 -11.11 24.01 15.76
N ARG A 72 -11.31 25.02 16.63
CA ARG A 72 -10.86 24.94 18.03
C ARG A 72 -11.51 23.79 18.79
N LEU A 73 -12.83 23.57 18.64
CA LEU A 73 -13.51 22.46 19.28
C LEU A 73 -13.00 21.11 18.77
N TYR A 74 -12.68 21.01 17.48
CA TYR A 74 -12.08 19.80 16.92
C TYR A 74 -10.66 19.57 17.48
N ASP A 75 -9.82 20.59 17.58
CA ASP A 75 -8.47 20.51 18.16
C ASP A 75 -8.51 20.06 19.64
N ILE A 76 -9.49 20.55 20.42
CA ILE A 76 -9.75 20.10 21.80
C ILE A 76 -10.10 18.60 21.81
N ALA A 77 -11.00 18.15 20.92
CA ALA A 77 -11.40 16.75 20.84
C ALA A 77 -10.23 15.83 20.45
N VAL A 78 -9.34 16.28 19.54
CA VAL A 78 -8.09 15.58 19.23
C VAL A 78 -7.23 15.41 20.49
N GLY A 79 -7.05 16.47 21.28
CA GLY A 79 -6.30 16.39 22.53
C GLY A 79 -6.92 15.41 23.53
N MET A 80 -8.24 15.42 23.68
CA MET A 80 -8.98 14.49 24.55
C MET A 80 -8.82 13.03 24.08
N ALA A 81 -8.90 12.78 22.78
CA ALA A 81 -8.72 11.45 22.20
C ALA A 81 -7.30 10.91 22.42
N VAL A 82 -6.28 11.74 22.21
CA VAL A 82 -4.88 11.37 22.49
C VAL A 82 -4.69 11.06 23.98
N ASN A 83 -5.20 11.89 24.88
CA ASN A 83 -5.12 11.64 26.33
C ASN A 83 -5.81 10.32 26.72
N GLN A 84 -6.90 9.96 26.08
CA GLN A 84 -7.55 8.67 26.29
C GLN A 84 -6.66 7.51 25.84
N LEU A 85 -6.00 7.62 24.68
CA LEU A 85 -5.05 6.61 24.22
C LEU A 85 -3.87 6.47 25.19
N CYS A 86 -3.32 7.57 25.69
CA CYS A 86 -2.24 7.57 26.68
C CYS A 86 -2.60 6.87 28.01
N ARG A 87 -3.88 6.58 28.26
CA ARG A 87 -4.35 5.86 29.45
C ARG A 87 -4.75 4.43 29.19
N THR A 88 -5.19 4.15 27.98
CA THR A 88 -5.80 2.85 27.63
C THR A 88 -4.91 1.96 26.79
N LYS A 89 -3.90 2.54 26.12
CA LYS A 89 -3.03 1.85 25.18
C LYS A 89 -1.58 1.85 25.66
N VAL A 90 -1.01 0.64 25.80
CA VAL A 90 0.33 0.45 26.38
C VAL A 90 1.41 1.23 25.61
N SER A 91 1.37 1.22 24.28
CA SER A 91 2.33 1.94 23.45
C SER A 91 2.28 3.45 23.69
N TYR A 92 1.08 4.02 23.86
CA TYR A 92 0.87 5.43 24.15
C TYR A 92 1.24 5.79 25.57
N MET A 93 0.96 4.91 26.55
CA MET A 93 1.37 5.10 27.95
C MET A 93 2.90 5.24 28.07
N ARG A 94 3.63 4.30 27.43
CA ARG A 94 5.10 4.33 27.42
C ARG A 94 5.63 5.56 26.69
N ALA A 95 5.06 5.91 25.55
CA ALA A 95 5.45 7.11 24.82
C ALA A 95 5.22 8.39 25.63
N ALA A 96 4.11 8.50 26.36
CA ALA A 96 3.83 9.63 27.23
C ALA A 96 4.83 9.74 28.40
N GLU A 97 5.31 8.62 28.93
CA GLU A 97 6.34 8.60 29.97
C GLU A 97 7.70 9.05 29.41
N VAL A 98 8.12 8.51 28.26
CA VAL A 98 9.38 8.85 27.59
C VAL A 98 9.44 10.32 27.19
N SER A 99 8.31 10.87 26.75
CA SER A 99 8.23 12.26 26.25
C SER A 99 7.89 13.31 27.33
N ARG A 100 7.71 12.91 28.59
CA ARG A 100 7.13 13.75 29.65
C ARG A 100 7.77 15.15 29.83
N LEU A 101 9.08 15.27 29.62
CA LEU A 101 9.85 16.49 29.76
C LEU A 101 10.37 17.06 28.44
N PHE A 102 9.91 16.48 27.31
CA PHE A 102 10.38 16.89 26.00
C PHE A 102 9.54 18.03 25.43
N GLU A 103 10.20 19.12 25.05
CA GLU A 103 9.56 20.28 24.43
C GLU A 103 9.52 20.07 22.89
N LEU A 104 8.33 19.89 22.35
CA LEU A 104 8.11 19.69 20.92
C LEU A 104 8.02 21.03 20.17
N GLN A 105 9.13 21.79 20.17
CA GLN A 105 9.26 23.06 19.45
C GLN A 105 10.14 22.87 18.21
N PRO A 106 9.65 23.18 16.98
CA PRO A 106 10.37 22.89 15.74
C PRO A 106 11.78 23.47 15.67
N ASP A 107 11.98 24.69 16.13
CA ASP A 107 13.29 25.37 16.10
C ASP A 107 14.30 24.73 17.06
N SER A 108 13.86 24.34 18.26
CA SER A 108 14.69 23.62 19.22
C SER A 108 15.06 22.24 18.70
N VAL A 109 14.10 21.51 18.12
CA VAL A 109 14.33 20.20 17.50
C VAL A 109 15.33 20.34 16.36
N ARG A 110 15.15 21.30 15.47
CA ARG A 110 16.05 21.57 14.36
C ARG A 110 17.48 21.81 14.85
N SER A 111 17.65 22.70 15.81
CA SER A 111 18.97 23.03 16.34
C SER A 111 19.68 21.83 16.95
N ASN A 112 18.95 20.93 17.62
CA ASN A 112 19.53 19.71 18.19
C ASN A 112 19.94 18.69 17.12
N LEU A 113 19.12 18.49 16.07
CA LEU A 113 19.43 17.56 14.97
C LEU A 113 20.61 18.08 14.14
N GLU A 114 20.64 19.37 13.81
CA GLU A 114 21.75 19.99 13.08
C GLU A 114 23.07 19.94 13.90
N ARG A 115 23.01 20.15 15.22
CA ARG A 115 24.17 20.03 16.10
C ARG A 115 24.73 18.60 16.08
N PHE A 116 23.88 17.58 16.12
CA PHE A 116 24.32 16.20 16.05
C PHE A 116 25.11 15.94 14.77
N VAL A 117 24.62 16.34 13.60
CA VAL A 117 25.29 16.18 12.30
C VAL A 117 26.64 16.91 12.29
N GLN A 118 26.68 18.14 12.84
CA GLN A 118 27.91 18.93 12.93
C GLN A 118 28.95 18.29 13.86
N ASP A 119 28.54 17.88 15.06
CA ASP A 119 29.44 17.28 16.06
C ASP A 119 29.98 15.93 15.57
N GLU A 120 29.16 15.09 14.92
CA GLU A 120 29.60 13.82 14.33
C GLU A 120 30.63 14.06 13.22
N ALA A 121 30.38 15.01 12.33
CA ALA A 121 31.29 15.36 11.25
C ALA A 121 32.63 15.92 11.80
N LEU A 122 32.59 16.76 12.81
CA LEU A 122 33.81 17.32 13.45
C LEU A 122 34.65 16.22 14.12
N LEU A 123 34.02 15.27 14.83
CA LEU A 123 34.71 14.15 15.46
C LEU A 123 35.30 13.19 14.43
N ALA A 124 34.62 12.97 13.31
CA ALA A 124 35.11 12.13 12.22
C ALA A 124 36.33 12.75 11.50
N LEU A 125 36.42 14.08 11.41
CA LEU A 125 37.54 14.80 10.80
C LEU A 125 38.75 14.92 11.72
N GLY A 126 38.62 14.70 13.02
CA GLY A 126 39.68 14.84 14.02
C GLY A 126 40.75 13.76 13.87
N ARG A 127 41.98 14.15 13.46
CA ARG A 127 43.12 13.24 13.19
C ARG A 127 43.95 12.87 14.42
N ALA A 128 43.77 13.50 15.58
CA ALA A 128 44.75 13.49 16.65
C ALA A 128 44.70 12.26 17.59
N ASP A 129 43.55 11.59 17.75
CA ASP A 129 43.43 10.40 18.61
C ASP A 129 42.22 9.55 18.20
N ILE A 130 42.45 8.60 17.33
CA ILE A 130 41.40 7.77 16.72
C ILE A 130 40.61 6.99 17.77
N ALA A 131 41.27 6.44 18.80
CA ALA A 131 40.57 5.62 19.81
C ALA A 131 39.72 6.47 20.78
N SER A 132 40.18 7.69 21.12
CA SER A 132 39.40 8.63 21.94
C SER A 132 38.21 9.21 21.18
N ASN A 133 38.38 9.51 19.89
CA ASN A 133 37.33 10.02 19.04
C ASN A 133 36.26 8.96 18.78
N SER A 134 36.62 7.69 18.61
CA SER A 134 35.63 6.60 18.47
C SER A 134 34.71 6.50 19.65
N LYS A 135 35.23 6.54 20.89
CA LYS A 135 34.38 6.53 22.10
C LYS A 135 33.46 7.76 22.20
N LYS A 136 33.95 8.93 21.82
CA LYS A 136 33.15 10.16 21.81
C LYS A 136 32.05 10.11 20.77
N ILE A 137 32.32 9.52 19.60
CA ILE A 137 31.32 9.30 18.57
C ILE A 137 30.24 8.34 19.07
N ASP A 138 30.61 7.25 19.74
CA ASP A 138 29.65 6.29 20.30
C ASP A 138 28.80 6.92 21.39
N GLU A 139 29.39 7.75 22.27
CA GLU A 139 28.65 8.51 23.28
C GLU A 139 27.69 9.55 22.65
N LEU A 140 28.13 10.20 21.57
CA LEU A 140 27.31 11.15 20.82
C LEU A 140 26.11 10.44 20.18
N ARG A 141 26.34 9.30 19.51
CA ARG A 141 25.28 8.48 18.89
C ARG A 141 24.30 7.93 19.92
N ASN A 142 24.78 7.52 21.10
CA ASN A 142 23.89 7.08 22.19
C ASN A 142 22.99 8.22 22.68
N ARG A 143 23.55 9.42 22.88
CA ARG A 143 22.74 10.61 23.28
C ARG A 143 21.73 10.97 22.19
N HIS A 144 22.14 10.91 20.94
CA HIS A 144 21.25 11.16 19.81
C HIS A 144 20.12 10.14 19.74
N TYR A 145 20.39 8.85 19.92
CA TYR A 145 19.36 7.80 19.97
C TYR A 145 18.34 8.07 21.07
N VAL A 146 18.78 8.43 22.27
CA VAL A 146 17.87 8.79 23.37
C VAL A 146 17.00 9.99 22.99
N TYR A 147 17.62 11.03 22.41
CA TYR A 147 16.91 12.23 21.96
C TYR A 147 15.86 11.93 20.89
N ILE A 148 16.22 11.15 19.87
CA ILE A 148 15.31 10.74 18.79
C ILE A 148 14.16 9.88 19.32
N ASN A 149 14.41 8.99 20.30
CA ASN A 149 13.37 8.21 20.94
C ASN A 149 12.36 9.12 21.70
N GLN A 150 12.85 10.11 22.42
CA GLN A 150 11.98 11.10 23.08
C GLN A 150 11.19 11.93 22.05
N LEU A 151 11.83 12.36 20.96
CA LEU A 151 11.19 13.10 19.88
C LEU A 151 10.10 12.29 19.20
N PHE A 152 10.38 11.02 18.83
CA PHE A 152 9.42 10.10 18.25
C PHE A 152 8.19 9.91 19.17
N ALA A 153 8.45 9.65 20.44
CA ALA A 153 7.41 9.50 21.44
C ALA A 153 6.58 10.78 21.60
N SER A 154 7.24 11.95 21.62
CA SER A 154 6.56 13.26 21.74
C SER A 154 5.64 13.54 20.55
N VAL A 155 6.07 13.23 19.34
CA VAL A 155 5.23 13.37 18.13
C VAL A 155 4.03 12.45 18.18
N LEU A 156 4.22 11.19 18.59
CA LEU A 156 3.15 10.21 18.69
C LEU A 156 2.03 10.66 19.64
N VAL A 157 2.39 11.19 20.82
CA VAL A 157 1.42 11.61 21.85
C VAL A 157 1.06 13.10 21.81
N SER A 158 1.60 13.87 20.86
CA SER A 158 1.27 15.30 20.75
C SER A 158 -0.20 15.50 20.40
N HIS A 159 -0.81 16.51 21.00
CA HIS A 159 -2.16 16.97 20.68
C HIS A 159 -2.25 17.55 19.26
N ALA A 160 -3.31 18.28 18.95
CA ALA A 160 -3.41 19.01 17.70
C ALA A 160 -2.26 20.02 17.56
N TRP A 161 -1.63 20.03 16.41
CA TRP A 161 -0.55 20.98 16.13
C TRP A 161 -1.08 22.36 15.81
N THR A 162 -0.34 23.38 16.19
CA THR A 162 -0.57 24.76 15.75
C THR A 162 -0.09 24.95 14.31
N GLU A 163 -0.52 26.04 13.66
CA GLU A 163 -0.03 26.41 12.32
C GLU A 163 1.49 26.65 12.31
N SER A 164 2.04 27.23 13.38
CA SER A 164 3.49 27.42 13.53
C SER A 164 4.24 26.08 13.61
N GLN A 165 3.72 25.12 14.39
CA GLN A 165 4.32 23.79 14.46
C GLN A 165 4.24 23.06 13.10
N GLN A 166 3.11 23.15 12.41
CA GLN A 166 2.95 22.55 11.07
C GLN A 166 3.99 23.11 10.10
N LYS A 167 4.12 24.41 10.00
CA LYS A 167 5.10 25.06 9.11
C LYS A 167 6.53 24.74 9.53
N GLY A 168 6.84 24.81 10.83
CA GLY A 168 8.16 24.53 11.37
C GLY A 168 8.60 23.07 11.12
N PHE A 169 7.73 22.08 11.35
CA PHE A 169 8.03 20.68 11.08
C PHE A 169 8.12 20.38 9.58
N THR A 170 7.34 21.03 8.74
CA THR A 170 7.48 20.86 7.29
C THR A 170 8.87 21.33 6.83
N LEU A 171 9.31 22.51 7.26
CA LEU A 171 10.62 23.04 6.92
C LEU A 171 11.77 22.22 7.52
N LEU A 172 11.59 21.70 8.73
CA LEU A 172 12.55 20.83 9.39
C LEU A 172 12.75 19.53 8.58
N LEU A 173 11.67 18.81 8.28
CA LEU A 173 11.72 17.50 7.65
C LEU A 173 12.24 17.53 6.20
N THR A 174 12.11 18.67 5.54
CA THR A 174 12.62 18.87 4.16
C THR A 174 13.97 19.58 4.13
N SER A 175 14.55 19.87 5.30
CA SER A 175 15.85 20.53 5.38
C SER A 175 16.99 19.59 4.97
N PRO A 176 17.94 20.05 4.14
CA PRO A 176 19.15 19.28 3.80
C PRO A 176 20.19 19.25 4.93
N THR A 177 19.98 19.97 6.03
CA THR A 177 20.95 20.12 7.14
C THR A 177 20.79 19.06 8.23
N ILE A 178 19.72 18.29 8.21
CA ILE A 178 19.48 17.16 9.14
C ILE A 178 19.74 15.83 8.45
N ASP A 179 19.96 14.77 9.23
CA ASP A 179 20.07 13.42 8.69
C ASP A 179 18.70 12.98 8.12
N VAL A 180 18.69 12.47 6.89
CA VAL A 180 17.48 11.96 6.23
C VAL A 180 16.85 10.81 7.03
N LYS A 181 17.64 10.03 7.77
CA LYS A 181 17.13 8.95 8.64
C LYS A 181 16.24 9.48 9.75
N ASP A 182 16.61 10.63 10.34
CA ASP A 182 15.81 11.30 11.36
C ASP A 182 14.48 11.81 10.77
N ALA A 183 14.54 12.36 9.56
CA ALA A 183 13.33 12.81 8.85
C ALA A 183 12.38 11.65 8.54
N LEU A 184 12.89 10.49 8.06
CA LEU A 184 12.10 9.28 7.80
C LEU A 184 11.42 8.76 9.07
N LEU A 185 12.16 8.76 10.17
CA LEU A 185 11.65 8.31 11.46
C LEU A 185 10.53 9.22 11.97
N MET A 186 10.70 10.54 11.82
CA MET A 186 9.68 11.53 12.18
C MET A 186 8.41 11.41 11.33
N VAL A 187 8.54 11.19 10.02
CA VAL A 187 7.39 10.92 9.14
C VAL A 187 6.63 9.68 9.60
N SER A 188 7.35 8.63 10.03
CA SER A 188 6.73 7.42 10.59
C SER A 188 5.97 7.73 11.90
N ALA A 189 6.54 8.54 12.79
CA ALA A 189 5.88 8.97 14.04
C ALA A 189 4.60 9.78 13.77
N ILE A 190 4.66 10.74 12.83
CA ILE A 190 3.49 11.53 12.42
C ILE A 190 2.42 10.62 11.84
N THR A 191 2.80 9.69 10.96
CA THR A 191 1.88 8.72 10.36
C THR A 191 1.15 7.89 11.41
N LEU A 192 1.88 7.32 12.39
CA LEU A 192 1.28 6.56 13.49
C LEU A 192 0.36 7.40 14.38
N SER A 193 0.72 8.66 14.63
CA SER A 193 -0.12 9.59 15.37
C SER A 193 -1.46 9.83 14.65
N VAL A 194 -1.42 10.11 13.33
CA VAL A 194 -2.60 10.45 12.53
C VAL A 194 -3.48 9.24 12.25
N ILE A 195 -2.91 8.03 12.14
CA ILE A 195 -3.69 6.79 11.95
C ILE A 195 -4.72 6.59 13.06
N ASN A 196 -4.36 6.86 14.31
CA ASN A 196 -5.24 6.64 15.45
C ASN A 196 -6.14 7.83 15.75
N VAL A 197 -5.60 9.06 15.61
CA VAL A 197 -6.33 10.29 15.85
C VAL A 197 -6.03 11.28 14.73
N PHE A 198 -7.00 11.46 13.84
CA PHE A 198 -6.81 12.35 12.70
C PHE A 198 -6.61 13.81 13.17
N CYS A 199 -5.46 14.38 12.82
CA CYS A 199 -5.13 15.79 13.04
C CYS A 199 -4.86 16.46 11.68
N PRO A 200 -5.67 17.45 11.25
CA PRO A 200 -5.54 18.07 9.94
C PRO A 200 -4.16 18.62 9.65
N ARG A 201 -3.54 19.31 10.61
CA ARG A 201 -2.22 19.94 10.42
C ARG A 201 -1.07 18.94 10.37
N LYS A 202 -1.15 17.84 11.14
CA LYS A 202 -0.17 16.72 11.01
C LYS A 202 -0.29 16.05 9.65
N TRP A 203 -1.51 15.78 9.22
CA TRP A 203 -1.77 15.23 7.88
C TRP A 203 -1.28 16.15 6.77
N TYR A 204 -1.56 17.46 6.90
CA TYR A 204 -1.07 18.46 5.95
C TYR A 204 0.46 18.51 5.89
N THR A 205 1.15 18.32 7.03
CA THR A 205 2.61 18.19 7.06
C THR A 205 3.09 17.03 6.20
N LEU A 206 2.46 15.84 6.30
CA LEU A 206 2.82 14.69 5.46
C LEU A 206 2.66 14.99 3.96
N VAL A 207 1.57 15.68 3.60
CA VAL A 207 1.33 16.10 2.20
C VAL A 207 2.41 17.07 1.73
N GLN A 208 2.72 18.10 2.53
CA GLN A 208 3.74 19.08 2.17
C GLN A 208 5.14 18.46 2.05
N VAL A 209 5.49 17.56 2.96
CA VAL A 209 6.75 16.81 2.91
C VAL A 209 6.81 15.98 1.62
N TYR A 210 5.73 15.28 1.25
CA TYR A 210 5.68 14.55 0.00
C TYR A 210 5.95 15.44 -1.22
N LEU A 211 5.24 16.56 -1.32
CA LEU A 211 5.36 17.48 -2.46
C LEU A 211 6.77 18.10 -2.54
N GLN A 212 7.30 18.58 -1.41
CA GLN A 212 8.61 19.22 -1.36
C GLN A 212 9.76 18.23 -1.56
N ALA A 213 9.69 17.03 -0.95
CA ALA A 213 10.69 15.99 -1.14
C ALA A 213 10.70 15.46 -2.59
N THR A 214 9.53 15.35 -3.23
CA THR A 214 9.44 15.00 -4.65
C THR A 214 10.10 16.05 -5.52
N ALA A 215 9.84 17.33 -5.28
CA ALA A 215 10.45 18.44 -6.01
C ALA A 215 11.98 18.51 -5.79
N ALA A 216 12.46 18.17 -4.59
CA ALA A 216 13.88 18.13 -4.26
C ALA A 216 14.61 16.85 -4.73
N GLY A 217 13.89 15.85 -5.27
CA GLY A 217 14.47 14.56 -5.67
C GLY A 217 14.82 13.63 -4.50
N ASN A 218 14.37 13.91 -3.28
CA ASN A 218 14.55 13.03 -2.12
C ASN A 218 13.49 11.90 -2.15
N THR A 219 13.77 10.87 -2.94
CA THR A 219 12.84 9.77 -3.20
C THR A 219 12.44 9.02 -1.93
N ALA A 220 13.38 8.75 -1.03
CA ALA A 220 13.11 8.00 0.21
C ALA A 220 12.08 8.74 1.08
N LEU A 221 12.30 10.01 1.33
CA LEU A 221 11.41 10.84 2.15
C LEU A 221 10.04 11.03 1.46
N ALA A 222 10.04 11.26 0.15
CA ALA A 222 8.81 11.39 -0.63
C ALA A 222 7.94 10.14 -0.53
N GLN A 223 8.52 8.94 -0.71
CA GLN A 223 7.76 7.69 -0.66
C GLN A 223 7.27 7.34 0.75
N CYS A 224 8.05 7.63 1.77
CA CYS A 224 7.64 7.49 3.17
C CYS A 224 6.43 8.40 3.48
N ALA A 225 6.51 9.67 3.07
CA ALA A 225 5.43 10.64 3.26
C ALA A 225 4.19 10.30 2.42
N LEU A 226 4.35 9.75 1.18
CA LEU A 226 3.26 9.23 0.34
C LEU A 226 2.45 8.18 1.08
N VAL A 227 3.11 7.18 1.64
CA VAL A 227 2.45 6.13 2.42
C VAL A 227 1.71 6.74 3.61
N GLY A 228 2.36 7.66 4.33
CA GLY A 228 1.80 8.31 5.50
C GLY A 228 0.48 9.04 5.22
N TRP A 229 0.47 9.97 4.27
CA TRP A 229 -0.73 10.74 3.98
C TRP A 229 -1.81 9.90 3.28
N ALA A 230 -1.43 8.93 2.42
CA ALA A 230 -2.38 8.07 1.73
C ALA A 230 -3.14 7.13 2.68
N TRP A 231 -2.47 6.63 3.73
CA TRP A 231 -3.10 5.79 4.73
C TRP A 231 -4.01 6.54 5.69
N THR A 232 -3.74 7.82 5.87
CA THR A 232 -4.42 8.68 6.84
C THR A 232 -5.34 9.69 6.17
N MET A 233 -5.95 9.30 5.04
CA MET A 233 -6.87 10.17 4.30
C MET A 233 -7.99 10.73 5.19
N PRO A 234 -8.26 12.03 5.08
CA PRO A 234 -9.26 12.67 5.90
C PRO A 234 -10.68 12.13 5.62
N PRO A 235 -11.52 12.00 6.63
CA PRO A 235 -12.95 11.78 6.44
C PRO A 235 -13.57 12.89 5.57
N VAL A 236 -14.54 12.55 4.72
CA VAL A 236 -15.19 13.51 3.78
C VAL A 236 -15.69 14.75 4.51
N ALA A 237 -16.29 14.58 5.69
CA ALA A 237 -16.83 15.68 6.48
C ALA A 237 -15.76 16.70 6.92
N LEU A 238 -14.49 16.29 7.07
CA LEU A 238 -13.39 17.19 7.42
C LEU A 238 -12.93 18.08 6.26
N ILE A 239 -13.08 17.61 5.04
CA ILE A 239 -12.58 18.31 3.86
C ILE A 239 -13.28 19.65 3.68
N HIS A 240 -14.61 19.65 3.88
CA HIS A 240 -15.41 20.87 3.76
C HIS A 240 -15.24 21.82 4.95
N ARG A 241 -14.71 21.34 6.07
CA ARG A 241 -14.52 22.16 7.28
C ARG A 241 -13.15 22.83 7.35
N PHE A 242 -12.13 22.20 6.73
CA PHE A 242 -10.75 22.69 6.77
C PHE A 242 -10.29 23.05 5.36
N SER A 243 -10.26 24.34 5.04
CA SER A 243 -9.85 24.82 3.72
C SER A 243 -8.41 24.40 3.36
N GLU A 244 -7.53 24.24 4.37
CA GLU A 244 -6.17 23.76 4.16
C GLU A 244 -6.14 22.32 3.68
N VAL A 245 -7.06 21.47 4.15
CA VAL A 245 -7.18 20.08 3.70
C VAL A 245 -7.65 20.05 2.26
N GLU A 246 -8.64 20.86 1.88
CA GLU A 246 -9.12 20.95 0.50
C GLU A 246 -8.01 21.45 -0.44
N ALA A 247 -7.28 22.50 -0.06
CA ALA A 247 -6.17 23.04 -0.82
C ALA A 247 -5.02 22.02 -1.00
N ALA A 248 -4.69 21.29 0.06
CA ALA A 248 -3.69 20.22 0.00
C ALA A 248 -4.07 19.14 -1.01
N LEU A 249 -5.33 18.74 -1.01
CA LEU A 249 -5.85 17.74 -1.91
C LEU A 249 -5.85 18.21 -3.35
N GLN A 250 -6.21 19.48 -3.60
CA GLN A 250 -6.12 20.08 -4.94
C GLN A 250 -4.67 20.07 -5.44
N ALA A 251 -3.71 20.41 -4.58
CA ALA A 251 -2.28 20.38 -4.91
C ALA A 251 -1.79 18.95 -5.23
N LEU A 252 -2.21 17.94 -4.43
CA LEU A 252 -1.90 16.55 -4.69
C LEU A 252 -2.44 16.08 -6.05
N PHE A 253 -3.71 16.39 -6.35
CA PHE A 253 -4.34 15.96 -7.58
C PHE A 253 -3.82 16.69 -8.83
N ALA A 254 -3.15 17.81 -8.68
CA ALA A 254 -2.41 18.44 -9.77
C ALA A 254 -1.11 17.71 -10.14
N HIS A 255 -0.65 16.78 -9.30
CA HIS A 255 0.60 16.04 -9.54
C HIS A 255 0.37 14.88 -10.52
N GLN A 256 1.06 14.90 -11.67
CA GLN A 256 0.80 13.98 -12.79
C GLN A 256 1.03 12.48 -12.44
N SER A 257 2.03 12.17 -11.61
CA SER A 257 2.38 10.79 -11.27
C SER A 257 1.55 10.20 -10.12
N LEU A 258 0.80 11.03 -9.40
CA LEU A 258 0.12 10.63 -8.16
C LEU A 258 -0.72 9.37 -8.30
N PHE A 259 -1.54 9.28 -9.34
CA PHE A 259 -2.45 8.14 -9.50
C PHE A 259 -1.73 6.85 -9.84
N THR A 260 -0.62 6.94 -10.58
CA THR A 260 0.24 5.79 -10.84
C THR A 260 0.88 5.32 -9.54
N GLU A 261 1.39 6.24 -8.74
CA GLU A 261 2.01 5.94 -7.44
C GLU A 261 1.00 5.33 -6.45
N LEU A 262 -0.22 5.85 -6.38
CA LEU A 262 -1.28 5.29 -5.53
C LEU A 262 -1.72 3.89 -5.99
N ALA A 263 -1.82 3.64 -7.30
CA ALA A 263 -2.13 2.32 -7.83
C ALA A 263 -1.03 1.31 -7.52
N GLU A 264 0.24 1.71 -7.64
CA GLU A 264 1.38 0.89 -7.25
C GLU A 264 1.42 0.66 -5.73
N LEU A 265 1.17 1.69 -4.92
CA LEU A 265 1.07 1.57 -3.46
C LEU A 265 0.06 0.50 -3.07
N GLN A 266 -1.13 0.53 -3.64
CA GLN A 266 -2.15 -0.47 -3.35
C GLN A 266 -1.71 -1.88 -3.77
N LYS A 267 -1.13 -2.03 -4.96
CA LYS A 267 -0.60 -3.30 -5.43
C LYS A 267 0.43 -3.86 -4.43
N GLN A 268 1.34 -3.03 -3.96
CA GLN A 268 2.36 -3.40 -2.97
C GLN A 268 1.76 -3.76 -1.61
N MET A 269 0.73 -3.04 -1.15
CA MET A 269 0.00 -3.40 0.07
C MET A 269 -0.67 -4.78 -0.05
N MET A 270 -1.24 -5.10 -1.21
CA MET A 270 -1.81 -6.43 -1.47
C MET A 270 -0.76 -7.54 -1.40
N TYR A 271 0.46 -7.31 -1.90
CA TYR A 271 1.57 -8.25 -1.75
C TYR A 271 1.96 -8.43 -0.29
N CYS A 272 2.07 -7.35 0.49
CA CYS A 272 2.32 -7.47 1.93
C CYS A 272 1.23 -8.33 2.63
N CYS A 273 -0.04 -8.14 2.29
CA CYS A 273 -1.14 -8.93 2.87
C CYS A 273 -1.09 -10.42 2.49
N ARG A 274 -0.42 -10.78 1.39
CA ARG A 274 -0.21 -12.16 0.96
C ARG A 274 1.01 -12.83 1.59
N ALA A 275 1.84 -12.10 2.31
CA ALA A 275 3.12 -12.60 2.84
C ALA A 275 2.99 -13.87 3.67
N ASP A 276 1.89 -14.06 4.43
CA ASP A 276 1.64 -15.30 5.18
C ASP A 276 1.37 -16.50 4.23
N SER A 277 0.58 -16.31 3.16
CA SER A 277 0.28 -17.35 2.17
C SER A 277 1.51 -17.68 1.30
N ASP A 278 2.26 -16.66 0.91
CA ASP A 278 3.51 -16.82 0.15
C ASP A 278 4.55 -17.57 0.99
N THR A 279 4.63 -17.26 2.30
CA THR A 279 5.47 -17.99 3.25
C THR A 279 5.06 -19.46 3.35
N ALA A 280 3.76 -19.76 3.43
CA ALA A 280 3.28 -21.13 3.49
C ALA A 280 3.61 -21.89 2.19
N GLU A 281 3.50 -21.25 1.02
CA GLU A 281 3.90 -21.82 -0.26
C GLU A 281 5.41 -22.12 -0.29
N ILE A 282 6.22 -21.16 0.16
CA ILE A 282 7.68 -21.32 0.21
C ILE A 282 8.06 -22.48 1.15
N GLN A 283 7.49 -22.53 2.35
CA GLN A 283 7.81 -23.56 3.35
C GLN A 283 7.32 -24.95 2.97
N ASN A 284 6.15 -25.05 2.37
CA ASN A 284 5.54 -26.36 2.09
C ASN A 284 5.92 -26.93 0.70
N ASN A 285 6.24 -26.07 -0.27
CA ASN A 285 6.46 -26.50 -1.65
C ASN A 285 7.87 -26.20 -2.16
N ILE A 286 8.41 -25.00 -1.86
CA ILE A 286 9.69 -24.55 -2.42
C ILE A 286 10.87 -25.12 -1.64
N ILE A 287 10.89 -24.95 -0.32
CA ILE A 287 11.99 -25.42 0.53
C ILE A 287 12.14 -26.95 0.49
N PRO A 288 11.07 -27.77 0.62
CA PRO A 288 11.21 -29.22 0.51
C PRO A 288 11.77 -29.67 -0.85
N THR A 289 11.29 -29.08 -1.95
CA THR A 289 11.79 -29.39 -3.30
C THR A 289 13.28 -29.06 -3.47
N LEU A 290 13.72 -27.92 -2.91
CA LEU A 290 15.14 -27.56 -2.90
C LEU A 290 15.98 -28.51 -2.03
N MET A 291 15.42 -29.01 -0.94
CA MET A 291 16.11 -29.92 -0.02
C MET A 291 16.14 -31.36 -0.51
N GLU A 292 15.06 -31.84 -1.11
CA GLU A 292 15.04 -33.17 -1.71
C GLU A 292 16.05 -33.32 -2.84
N ASN A 293 16.31 -32.21 -3.56
CA ASN A 293 17.22 -32.15 -4.69
C ASN A 293 18.62 -31.62 -4.33
N SER A 294 18.88 -31.29 -3.05
CA SER A 294 20.21 -30.89 -2.56
C SER A 294 20.81 -32.02 -1.71
N ASN A 295 22.16 -32.16 -1.78
CA ASN A 295 22.90 -33.07 -0.87
C ASN A 295 22.91 -32.56 0.58
N LEU A 296 21.94 -31.74 0.97
CA LEU A 296 21.86 -31.12 2.29
C LEU A 296 20.71 -31.74 3.11
N GLU A 297 20.96 -32.06 4.36
CA GLU A 297 19.99 -32.53 5.33
C GLU A 297 19.84 -31.53 6.46
N ILE A 298 18.59 -31.13 6.76
CA ILE A 298 18.32 -30.30 7.95
C ILE A 298 18.22 -31.22 9.16
N THR A 299 19.15 -31.11 10.06
CA THR A 299 19.11 -31.74 11.37
C THR A 299 18.65 -30.71 12.43
N ARG A 300 18.26 -31.18 13.61
CA ARG A 300 17.97 -30.30 14.77
C ARG A 300 19.16 -29.40 15.17
N LEU A 301 20.35 -29.65 14.68
CA LEU A 301 21.59 -28.95 15.00
C LEU A 301 22.11 -28.08 13.83
N GLY A 302 21.41 -28.04 12.70
CA GLY A 302 21.80 -27.25 11.51
C GLY A 302 21.72 -28.04 10.22
N ILE A 303 22.23 -27.46 9.15
CA ILE A 303 22.30 -28.06 7.81
C ILE A 303 23.59 -28.90 7.74
N ARG A 304 23.47 -30.19 7.38
CA ARG A 304 24.61 -31.07 7.08
C ARG A 304 24.55 -31.53 5.64
N GLU A 305 25.71 -31.75 5.02
CA GLU A 305 25.78 -32.52 3.78
C GLU A 305 25.43 -33.99 4.07
N LYS A 306 24.62 -34.57 3.20
CA LYS A 306 24.37 -36.02 3.23
C LYS A 306 25.70 -36.71 2.92
N ASP A 307 26.05 -37.74 3.70
CA ASP A 307 27.21 -38.57 3.40
C ASP A 307 27.05 -39.15 1.98
N ASP A 308 28.03 -38.91 1.09
CA ASP A 308 28.07 -39.44 -0.25
C ASP A 308 27.97 -40.96 -0.21
N ASP A 309 26.91 -41.51 -0.77
CA ASP A 309 26.83 -42.95 -1.02
C ASP A 309 27.64 -43.26 -2.29
N PRO A 310 28.77 -43.97 -2.19
CA PRO A 310 29.64 -44.24 -3.33
C PRO A 310 28.97 -45.04 -4.44
N MET A 311 27.76 -45.61 -4.21
CA MET A 311 26.99 -46.37 -5.20
C MET A 311 26.04 -45.51 -6.04
N ALA A 312 25.69 -44.31 -5.59
CA ALA A 312 24.82 -43.39 -6.31
C ALA A 312 25.48 -42.82 -7.57
N ASP A 313 26.80 -42.71 -7.58
CA ASP A 313 27.59 -42.17 -8.70
C ASP A 313 27.61 -43.10 -9.95
N ILE A 314 27.19 -44.35 -9.84
CA ILE A 314 27.27 -45.34 -10.92
C ILE A 314 25.93 -45.50 -11.68
N MET A 315 24.80 -45.02 -11.15
CA MET A 315 23.48 -45.34 -11.71
C MET A 315 22.66 -44.16 -12.29
N GLY A 316 23.15 -42.89 -12.28
CA GLY A 316 22.21 -41.87 -12.63
C GLY A 316 22.74 -40.53 -13.16
N THR A 317 23.24 -40.50 -14.39
CA THR A 317 23.47 -39.20 -15.10
C THR A 317 22.14 -38.48 -15.45
N ASN A 318 21.04 -39.21 -15.63
CA ASN A 318 19.73 -38.60 -15.94
C ASN A 318 19.02 -37.99 -14.70
N ASP A 319 19.23 -38.52 -13.50
CA ASP A 319 18.59 -38.00 -12.28
C ASP A 319 19.24 -36.72 -11.80
N ALA A 320 20.57 -36.57 -11.95
CA ALA A 320 21.30 -35.37 -11.57
C ALA A 320 20.92 -34.16 -12.44
N GLU A 321 20.78 -34.35 -13.76
CA GLU A 321 20.33 -33.28 -14.68
C GLU A 321 18.90 -32.86 -14.38
N GLN A 322 17.99 -33.80 -14.10
CA GLN A 322 16.61 -33.49 -13.72
C GLN A 322 16.53 -32.78 -12.34
N CYS A 323 17.39 -33.12 -11.39
CA CYS A 323 17.50 -32.44 -10.11
C CYS A 323 17.97 -30.99 -10.28
N ILE A 324 18.99 -30.76 -11.09
CA ILE A 324 19.49 -29.41 -11.39
C ILE A 324 18.41 -28.58 -12.09
N GLU A 325 17.73 -29.14 -13.08
CA GLU A 325 16.65 -28.46 -13.79
C GLU A 325 15.49 -28.07 -12.84
N LYS A 326 15.05 -28.96 -11.94
CA LYS A 326 14.05 -28.68 -10.92
C LYS A 326 14.51 -27.61 -9.93
N MET A 327 15.77 -27.62 -9.51
CA MET A 327 16.34 -26.58 -8.67
C MET A 327 16.32 -25.22 -9.38
N GLU A 328 16.75 -25.16 -10.64
CA GLU A 328 16.75 -23.92 -11.43
C GLU A 328 15.32 -23.40 -11.63
N GLN A 329 14.35 -24.26 -11.94
CA GLN A 329 12.94 -23.87 -12.06
C GLN A 329 12.39 -23.34 -10.75
N THR A 330 12.76 -23.94 -9.63
CA THR A 330 12.32 -23.54 -8.29
C THR A 330 12.94 -22.20 -7.88
N PHE A 331 14.24 -22.02 -8.14
CA PHE A 331 14.90 -20.74 -7.94
C PHE A 331 14.31 -19.63 -8.81
N LYS A 332 14.05 -19.94 -10.08
CA LYS A 332 13.41 -19.01 -10.99
C LYS A 332 12.02 -18.61 -10.51
N LYS A 333 11.22 -19.58 -10.02
CA LYS A 333 9.90 -19.30 -9.44
C LYS A 333 10.01 -18.33 -8.24
N MET A 334 10.96 -18.54 -7.35
CA MET A 334 11.18 -17.66 -6.20
C MET A 334 11.64 -16.26 -6.64
N GLN A 335 12.50 -16.16 -7.65
CA GLN A 335 12.92 -14.88 -8.22
C GLN A 335 11.75 -14.15 -8.90
N ASP A 336 10.90 -14.88 -9.61
CA ASP A 336 9.72 -14.30 -10.28
C ASP A 336 8.73 -13.79 -9.24
N MET A 337 8.46 -14.54 -8.16
CA MET A 337 7.66 -14.07 -7.03
C MET A 337 8.23 -12.77 -6.42
N GLN A 338 9.55 -12.71 -6.21
CA GLN A 338 10.22 -11.52 -5.69
C GLN A 338 10.15 -10.33 -6.66
N ARG A 339 10.31 -10.57 -7.97
CA ARG A 339 10.18 -9.53 -9.01
C ARG A 339 8.76 -9.00 -9.11
N GLU A 340 7.76 -9.85 -8.95
CA GLU A 340 6.35 -9.45 -8.88
C GLU A 340 6.02 -8.64 -7.64
N GLY A 341 6.85 -8.70 -6.61
CA GLY A 341 6.72 -7.90 -5.40
C GLY A 341 6.36 -8.69 -4.14
N ALA A 342 6.31 -10.02 -4.19
CA ALA A 342 6.07 -10.88 -3.04
C ALA A 342 7.17 -10.74 -1.98
N ASP A 343 6.81 -10.84 -0.71
CA ASP A 343 7.74 -10.75 0.41
C ASP A 343 8.25 -12.15 0.80
N VAL A 344 9.18 -12.65 0.00
CA VAL A 344 9.74 -14.00 0.17
C VAL A 344 10.54 -14.19 1.46
N PHE A 345 10.91 -13.11 2.13
CA PHE A 345 11.72 -13.13 3.36
C PHE A 345 10.88 -13.11 4.65
N PHE A 346 9.59 -12.78 4.57
CA PHE A 346 8.73 -12.57 5.74
C PHE A 346 8.78 -13.75 6.74
N GLY A 347 8.60 -14.97 6.26
CA GLY A 347 8.55 -16.16 7.12
C GLY A 347 9.83 -16.42 7.90
N GLY A 348 11.00 -16.20 7.28
CA GLY A 348 12.30 -16.33 7.93
C GLY A 348 12.52 -15.31 9.04
N PHE A 349 12.15 -14.06 8.82
CA PHE A 349 12.37 -12.98 9.78
C PHE A 349 11.29 -12.86 10.86
N ALA A 350 10.10 -13.42 10.66
CA ALA A 350 9.00 -13.32 11.62
C ALA A 350 9.36 -13.85 13.03
N GLN A 351 10.13 -14.95 13.10
CA GLN A 351 10.58 -15.51 14.37
C GLN A 351 11.63 -14.62 15.07
N MET A 352 12.43 -13.90 14.31
CA MET A 352 13.51 -13.04 14.81
C MET A 352 13.00 -11.72 15.41
N LYS A 353 11.71 -11.37 15.26
CA LYS A 353 11.11 -10.18 15.88
C LYS A 353 10.83 -10.34 17.38
N ARG A 354 11.20 -11.46 17.99
CA ARG A 354 11.06 -11.70 19.43
C ARG A 354 12.23 -11.17 20.27
N PHE A 355 13.28 -10.65 19.65
CA PHE A 355 14.39 -10.04 20.39
C PHE A 355 13.91 -8.81 21.18
N SER A 356 14.52 -8.58 22.35
CA SER A 356 14.22 -7.46 23.25
C SER A 356 14.37 -6.08 22.56
N PHE A 357 15.18 -6.02 21.53
CA PHE A 357 15.32 -4.84 20.66
C PHE A 357 13.95 -4.31 20.19
N PHE A 358 13.02 -5.19 19.83
CA PHE A 358 11.68 -4.82 19.33
C PHE A 358 10.65 -4.53 20.42
N ASN A 359 11.08 -4.49 21.71
CA ASN A 359 10.21 -4.00 22.78
C ASN A 359 10.02 -2.47 22.75
N GLU A 360 11.01 -1.77 22.21
CA GLU A 360 10.93 -0.33 21.97
C GLU A 360 10.22 -0.04 20.65
N LEU A 361 9.22 0.86 20.71
CA LEU A 361 8.38 1.19 19.55
C LEU A 361 9.20 1.75 18.37
N ILE A 362 10.12 2.65 18.66
CA ILE A 362 10.97 3.32 17.67
C ILE A 362 11.79 2.32 16.85
N ASN A 363 12.21 1.20 17.45
CA ASN A 363 13.09 0.22 16.80
C ASN A 363 12.44 -0.55 15.65
N TRP A 364 11.13 -0.48 15.51
CA TRP A 364 10.40 -1.00 14.36
C TRP A 364 10.52 -0.12 13.12
N PHE A 365 10.90 1.15 13.30
CA PHE A 365 10.91 2.17 12.24
C PHE A 365 12.29 2.77 12.00
N LEU A 366 13.30 2.38 12.79
CA LEU A 366 14.67 2.87 12.63
C LEU A 366 15.23 2.50 11.25
N PRO A 367 15.65 3.46 10.43
CA PRO A 367 16.45 3.18 9.25
C PRO A 367 17.74 2.46 9.63
N TYR A 368 18.09 1.45 8.86
CA TYR A 368 19.25 0.64 9.17
C TYR A 368 20.55 1.45 9.16
N SER A 369 21.38 1.25 10.17
CA SER A 369 22.72 1.82 10.28
C SER A 369 23.67 0.83 10.94
N PRO A 370 24.77 0.43 10.28
CA PRO A 370 25.79 -0.43 10.88
C PRO A 370 26.38 0.16 12.16
N SER A 371 26.42 1.48 12.24
CA SER A 371 26.97 2.22 13.38
C SER A 371 25.94 2.56 14.47
N HIS A 372 24.78 1.89 14.47
CA HIS A 372 23.75 2.15 15.47
C HIS A 372 24.22 1.72 16.87
N PRO A 373 24.06 2.57 17.91
CA PRO A 373 24.64 2.31 19.24
C PRO A 373 24.15 1.01 19.90
N LEU A 374 22.94 0.57 19.64
CA LEU A 374 22.41 -0.71 20.14
C LEU A 374 23.14 -1.94 19.57
N LEU A 375 23.89 -1.80 18.50
CA LEU A 375 24.71 -2.87 17.92
C LEU A 375 26.08 -2.99 18.57
N ASN A 376 26.54 -1.97 19.32
CA ASN A 376 27.87 -1.96 19.96
C ASN A 376 28.05 -3.14 20.93
N GLU A 377 27.01 -3.54 21.64
CA GLU A 377 27.08 -4.72 22.50
C GLU A 377 27.30 -6.02 21.71
N ILE A 378 26.75 -6.10 20.51
CA ILE A 378 26.89 -7.25 19.61
C ILE A 378 28.33 -7.28 19.10
N TYR A 379 28.83 -6.17 18.63
CA TYR A 379 30.19 -6.04 18.08
C TYR A 379 31.27 -6.29 19.12
N ASN A 380 31.05 -5.86 20.36
CA ASN A 380 31.98 -6.13 21.48
C ASN A 380 32.02 -7.64 21.84
N LYS A 381 30.89 -8.35 21.65
CA LYS A 381 30.80 -9.79 21.94
C LYS A 381 31.29 -10.65 20.77
N GLU A 382 31.03 -10.24 19.55
CA GLU A 382 31.32 -10.94 18.30
C GLU A 382 31.78 -9.94 17.21
N PRO A 383 33.08 -9.62 17.16
CA PRO A 383 33.62 -8.63 16.19
C PRO A 383 33.35 -8.99 14.73
N ASP A 384 33.23 -10.28 14.40
CA ASP A 384 32.93 -10.73 13.04
C ASP A 384 31.58 -10.22 12.51
N CYS A 385 30.66 -9.82 13.41
CA CYS A 385 29.40 -9.23 13.02
C CYS A 385 29.53 -7.90 12.25
N HIS A 386 30.65 -7.17 12.43
CA HIS A 386 30.92 -5.95 11.66
C HIS A 386 30.99 -6.20 10.15
N LEU A 387 31.58 -7.31 9.73
CA LEU A 387 31.69 -7.67 8.31
C LEU A 387 30.32 -7.83 7.66
N PHE A 388 29.39 -8.44 8.41
CA PHE A 388 28.03 -8.63 7.93
C PHE A 388 27.21 -7.33 8.00
N ALA A 389 27.48 -6.47 8.97
CA ALA A 389 26.75 -5.24 9.15
C ALA A 389 26.87 -4.32 7.93
N ASP A 390 28.07 -4.21 7.36
CA ASP A 390 28.30 -3.41 6.15
C ASP A 390 27.64 -4.06 4.92
N LEU A 391 27.71 -5.39 4.79
CA LEU A 391 27.07 -6.12 3.70
C LEU A 391 25.55 -6.00 3.71
N LEU A 392 24.94 -5.86 4.89
CA LEU A 392 23.49 -5.71 5.04
C LEU A 392 22.97 -4.36 4.53
N ASN A 393 23.80 -3.33 4.38
CA ASN A 393 23.37 -2.08 3.75
C ASN A 393 22.77 -2.35 2.37
N ASP A 394 23.39 -3.25 1.62
CA ASP A 394 23.03 -3.59 0.25
C ASP A 394 22.06 -4.77 0.11
N ALA A 395 21.76 -5.42 1.23
CA ALA A 395 20.86 -6.57 1.24
C ALA A 395 19.40 -6.15 0.93
N PRO A 396 18.63 -6.98 0.19
CA PRO A 396 17.25 -6.68 -0.23
C PRO A 396 16.22 -6.90 0.89
N PHE A 397 16.59 -6.58 2.14
CA PHE A 397 15.74 -6.72 3.33
C PHE A 397 15.23 -5.36 3.78
N CYS A 398 14.07 -5.33 4.43
CA CYS A 398 13.64 -4.11 5.11
C CYS A 398 14.49 -3.85 6.37
N ASP A 399 14.52 -2.61 6.83
CA ASP A 399 15.45 -2.16 7.88
C ASP A 399 15.31 -2.99 9.17
N SER A 400 14.10 -3.27 9.63
CA SER A 400 13.90 -4.08 10.81
C SER A 400 14.38 -5.53 10.65
N ASP A 401 14.39 -6.08 9.42
CA ASP A 401 14.92 -7.41 9.14
C ASP A 401 16.46 -7.42 9.17
N LYS A 402 17.11 -6.36 8.70
CA LYS A 402 18.57 -6.19 8.81
C LYS A 402 19.02 -6.21 10.26
N TYR A 403 18.33 -5.47 11.15
CA TYR A 403 18.59 -5.54 12.59
C TYR A 403 18.33 -6.95 13.14
N SER A 404 17.23 -7.59 12.78
CA SER A 404 16.91 -8.96 13.22
C SER A 404 17.99 -9.95 12.82
N PHE A 405 18.51 -9.82 11.60
CA PHE A 405 19.57 -10.69 11.08
C PHE A 405 20.83 -10.58 11.91
N LEU A 406 21.31 -9.37 12.20
CA LEU A 406 22.50 -9.17 13.04
C LEU A 406 22.34 -9.71 14.46
N LEU A 407 21.16 -9.49 15.06
CA LEU A 407 20.83 -10.01 16.38
C LEU A 407 20.85 -11.54 16.40
N ALA A 408 20.29 -12.18 15.39
CA ALA A 408 20.31 -13.65 15.25
C ALA A 408 21.71 -14.18 14.97
N LEU A 409 22.45 -13.52 14.04
CA LEU A 409 23.80 -13.91 13.64
C LEU A 409 24.76 -13.92 14.81
N SER A 410 24.69 -12.94 15.72
CA SER A 410 25.51 -12.88 16.92
C SER A 410 25.38 -14.12 17.82
N THR A 411 24.23 -14.78 17.76
CA THR A 411 23.97 -16.01 18.53
C THR A 411 24.50 -17.24 17.79
N VAL A 412 24.32 -17.28 16.46
CA VAL A 412 24.73 -18.40 15.60
C VAL A 412 26.25 -18.48 15.45
N LEU A 413 26.92 -17.33 15.22
CA LEU A 413 28.37 -17.28 15.05
C LEU A 413 29.14 -17.91 16.22
N LYS A 414 28.60 -17.82 17.45
CA LYS A 414 29.22 -18.46 18.63
C LYS A 414 29.25 -19.97 18.55
N GLN A 415 28.32 -20.56 17.82
CA GLN A 415 28.15 -22.00 17.72
C GLN A 415 28.88 -22.59 16.51
N LEU A 416 29.37 -21.73 15.56
CA LEU A 416 30.09 -22.20 14.38
C LEU A 416 31.53 -22.59 14.67
N PRO A 417 32.03 -23.69 14.09
CA PRO A 417 33.45 -24.06 14.14
C PRO A 417 34.36 -22.95 13.59
N GLN A 418 35.58 -22.89 14.10
CA GLN A 418 36.56 -21.85 13.68
C GLN A 418 36.90 -21.90 12.18
N GLU A 419 36.88 -23.07 11.58
CA GLU A 419 37.13 -23.30 10.16
C GLU A 419 36.05 -22.65 9.28
N VAL A 420 34.81 -22.79 9.67
CA VAL A 420 33.67 -22.17 9.00
C VAL A 420 33.70 -20.64 9.12
N ARG A 421 34.06 -20.13 10.32
CA ARG A 421 34.26 -18.69 10.53
C ARG A 421 35.40 -18.12 9.66
N HIS A 422 36.43 -18.88 9.46
CA HIS A 422 37.56 -18.47 8.59
C HIS A 422 37.12 -18.40 7.12
N GLY A 423 36.40 -19.41 6.63
CA GLY A 423 35.85 -19.43 5.28
C GLY A 423 34.86 -18.27 5.03
N ILE A 424 34.05 -17.89 6.04
CA ILE A 424 33.15 -16.72 5.97
C ILE A 424 33.96 -15.41 5.83
N ARG A 425 35.08 -15.28 6.53
CA ARG A 425 35.98 -14.09 6.43
C ARG A 425 36.63 -13.94 5.07
N GLU A 426 36.96 -15.05 4.41
CA GLU A 426 37.66 -15.05 3.12
C GLU A 426 36.70 -14.97 1.91
N ASN A 427 35.51 -15.54 2.02
CA ASN A 427 34.51 -15.51 0.98
C ASN A 427 33.56 -14.35 1.22
N LYS A 428 33.53 -13.39 0.31
CA LYS A 428 32.54 -12.36 0.25
C LYS A 428 31.15 -13.02 0.00
N ILE A 429 30.40 -13.26 1.07
CA ILE A 429 29.06 -13.79 0.97
C ILE A 429 28.19 -12.67 0.38
N ALA A 430 27.70 -12.86 -0.84
CA ALA A 430 26.71 -11.98 -1.42
C ALA A 430 25.32 -12.40 -0.91
N PHE A 431 24.65 -11.54 -0.16
CA PHE A 431 23.24 -11.73 0.21
C PHE A 431 22.35 -11.41 -1.00
N GLY A 432 21.91 -12.45 -1.71
CA GLY A 432 20.98 -12.28 -2.84
C GLY A 432 21.59 -11.47 -3.99
N GLY A 433 21.20 -11.72 -5.23
CA GLY A 433 21.76 -11.04 -6.40
C GLY A 433 21.90 -9.53 -6.21
N THR A 434 23.05 -9.00 -6.61
CA THR A 434 23.36 -7.57 -6.54
C THR A 434 22.34 -6.78 -7.34
N MET A 435 21.43 -6.09 -6.65
CA MET A 435 20.56 -5.11 -7.29
C MET A 435 21.39 -3.92 -7.76
N SER A 436 21.06 -3.37 -8.92
CA SER A 436 21.70 -2.15 -9.39
C SER A 436 21.36 -0.98 -8.46
N ASP A 437 22.26 -0.01 -8.34
CA ASP A 437 22.02 1.19 -7.52
C ASP A 437 20.81 2.00 -8.05
N SER A 438 20.52 1.94 -9.35
CA SER A 438 19.34 2.54 -9.95
C SER A 438 18.04 1.90 -9.44
N ASP A 439 18.03 0.56 -9.28
CA ASP A 439 16.85 -0.16 -8.79
C ASP A 439 16.60 0.11 -7.30
N LYS A 440 17.68 0.14 -6.49
CA LYS A 440 17.59 0.47 -5.06
C LYS A 440 17.08 1.89 -4.80
N ASN A 441 17.43 2.84 -5.67
CA ASN A 441 17.01 4.24 -5.57
C ASN A 441 15.66 4.51 -6.24
N SER A 442 15.02 3.48 -6.81
CA SER A 442 13.70 3.67 -7.44
C SER A 442 12.60 3.90 -6.39
N ALA A 443 11.63 4.76 -6.73
CA ALA A 443 10.46 5.05 -5.89
C ALA A 443 9.71 3.78 -5.51
N THR A 444 9.54 2.87 -6.47
CA THR A 444 8.85 1.58 -6.29
C THR A 444 9.55 0.69 -5.27
N TYR A 445 10.91 0.62 -5.32
CA TYR A 445 11.68 -0.19 -4.37
C TYR A 445 11.65 0.41 -2.97
N MET A 446 11.92 1.72 -2.81
CA MET A 446 11.92 2.39 -1.51
C MET A 446 10.56 2.29 -0.82
N ARG A 447 9.47 2.50 -1.55
CA ARG A 447 8.11 2.32 -1.03
C ARG A 447 7.85 0.88 -0.60
N ARG A 448 8.28 -0.11 -1.40
CA ARG A 448 8.14 -1.52 -1.07
C ARG A 448 8.85 -1.89 0.23
N ILE A 449 10.10 -1.51 0.38
CA ILE A 449 10.89 -1.78 1.60
C ILE A 449 10.25 -1.13 2.83
N TYR A 450 9.78 0.11 2.70
CA TYR A 450 9.10 0.80 3.78
C TYR A 450 7.77 0.12 4.16
N LEU A 451 6.97 -0.29 3.18
CA LEU A 451 5.73 -1.03 3.42
C LEU A 451 5.97 -2.39 4.08
N GLN A 452 7.01 -3.12 3.67
CA GLN A 452 7.40 -4.38 4.31
C GLN A 452 7.76 -4.15 5.77
N ASN A 453 8.50 -3.08 6.07
CA ASN A 453 8.85 -2.71 7.45
C ASN A 453 7.60 -2.40 8.29
N LEU A 454 6.67 -1.61 7.76
CA LEU A 454 5.38 -1.31 8.38
C LEU A 454 4.53 -2.57 8.55
N TYR A 455 4.51 -3.48 7.57
CA TYR A 455 3.76 -4.73 7.68
C TYR A 455 4.28 -5.60 8.83
N ARG A 456 5.62 -5.69 9.02
CA ARG A 456 6.21 -6.39 10.18
C ARG A 456 5.68 -5.83 11.49
N PHE A 457 5.65 -4.49 11.61
CA PHE A 457 5.11 -3.83 12.81
C PHE A 457 3.65 -4.20 13.06
N PHE A 458 2.77 -3.96 12.09
CA PHE A 458 1.33 -4.22 12.25
C PHE A 458 0.98 -5.71 12.37
N ARG A 459 1.85 -6.61 11.93
CA ARG A 459 1.63 -8.06 12.00
C ARG A 459 2.25 -8.71 13.22
N LEU A 460 3.43 -8.28 13.65
CA LEU A 460 4.28 -9.01 14.59
C LEU A 460 4.48 -8.29 15.93
N ASN A 461 4.23 -6.98 16.03
CA ASN A 461 4.37 -6.26 17.30
C ASN A 461 3.35 -6.78 18.33
N ASN A 462 3.80 -7.00 19.57
CA ASN A 462 2.96 -7.46 20.66
C ASN A 462 1.83 -6.49 21.02
N HIS A 463 2.04 -5.20 20.82
CA HIS A 463 1.09 -4.12 21.10
C HIS A 463 0.46 -3.55 19.81
N ARG A 464 0.43 -4.30 18.71
CA ARG A 464 -0.15 -3.88 17.43
C ARG A 464 -1.62 -3.47 17.51
N SER A 465 -2.37 -4.01 18.48
CA SER A 465 -3.77 -3.65 18.74
C SER A 465 -3.95 -2.22 19.30
N ASP A 466 -2.86 -1.54 19.65
CA ASP A 466 -2.90 -0.15 20.07
C ASP A 466 -3.06 0.81 18.87
N PHE A 467 -2.85 0.31 17.66
CA PHE A 467 -2.90 1.08 16.43
C PHE A 467 -3.95 0.52 15.47
N ILE A 468 -4.59 1.40 14.72
CA ILE A 468 -5.47 1.02 13.62
C ILE A 468 -4.60 0.45 12.49
N ASN A 469 -4.88 -0.79 12.10
CA ASN A 469 -4.07 -1.48 11.10
C ASN A 469 -4.58 -1.17 9.68
N PRO A 470 -3.83 -0.40 8.86
CA PRO A 470 -4.26 -0.02 7.52
C PRO A 470 -4.24 -1.19 6.52
N PHE A 471 -3.51 -2.28 6.81
CA PHE A 471 -3.49 -3.45 5.93
C PHE A 471 -4.79 -4.26 5.99
N VAL A 472 -5.57 -4.19 7.06
CA VAL A 472 -6.88 -4.89 7.16
C VAL A 472 -7.87 -4.32 6.15
N SER A 473 -7.84 -3.02 5.91
CA SER A 473 -8.70 -2.36 4.92
C SER A 473 -8.13 -2.41 3.50
N ALA A 474 -6.84 -2.69 3.33
CA ALA A 474 -6.19 -2.72 2.01
C ALA A 474 -6.73 -3.78 1.06
N THR A 475 -7.24 -4.90 1.59
CA THR A 475 -7.89 -5.96 0.79
C THR A 475 -9.27 -5.55 0.27
N GLN A 476 -9.90 -4.57 0.90
CA GLN A 476 -11.24 -4.08 0.58
C GLN A 476 -11.22 -2.74 -0.18
N LEU A 477 -10.20 -1.93 -0.01
CA LEU A 477 -10.07 -0.61 -0.61
C LEU A 477 -9.30 -0.69 -1.94
N GLN A 478 -10.02 -0.57 -3.04
CA GLN A 478 -9.36 -0.09 -4.27
C GLN A 478 -9.01 1.40 -4.06
N PRO A 479 -7.85 1.92 -4.51
CA PRO A 479 -7.45 3.33 -4.30
C PRO A 479 -8.49 4.31 -4.81
N LEU A 480 -9.24 3.92 -5.85
CA LEU A 480 -10.30 4.71 -6.46
C LEU A 480 -11.65 4.58 -5.75
N SER A 481 -11.77 3.74 -4.72
CA SER A 481 -13.02 3.52 -3.97
C SER A 481 -13.04 4.22 -2.61
N HIS A 482 -11.96 4.91 -2.23
CA HIS A 482 -11.99 5.71 -1.02
C HIS A 482 -13.10 6.79 -1.15
N PRO A 483 -14.00 6.93 -0.16
CA PRO A 483 -15.14 7.85 -0.25
C PRO A 483 -14.75 9.28 -0.65
N PHE A 484 -13.60 9.73 -0.18
CA PHE A 484 -13.06 11.04 -0.53
C PHE A 484 -12.67 11.17 -2.01
N ILE A 485 -11.96 10.17 -2.55
CA ILE A 485 -11.58 10.15 -3.96
C ILE A 485 -12.83 10.10 -4.84
N ALA A 486 -13.84 9.34 -4.41
CA ALA A 486 -15.14 9.31 -5.05
C ALA A 486 -15.83 10.69 -5.01
N ALA A 487 -15.88 11.35 -3.86
CA ALA A 487 -16.50 12.69 -3.73
C ALA A 487 -15.78 13.74 -4.58
N LEU A 488 -14.46 13.69 -4.65
CA LEU A 488 -13.68 14.61 -5.51
C LEU A 488 -13.89 14.33 -6.98
N ALA A 489 -13.94 13.05 -7.38
CA ALA A 489 -14.25 12.67 -8.75
C ALA A 489 -15.66 13.14 -9.16
N GLU A 490 -16.66 13.01 -8.28
CA GLU A 490 -18.01 13.51 -8.49
C GLU A 490 -18.06 15.04 -8.68
N LYS A 491 -17.31 15.77 -7.82
CA LYS A 491 -17.20 17.25 -7.96
C LYS A 491 -16.63 17.64 -9.33
N TRP A 492 -15.58 16.96 -9.80
CA TRP A 492 -14.99 17.22 -11.10
C TRP A 492 -15.86 16.73 -12.26
N LEU A 493 -16.58 15.63 -12.11
CA LEU A 493 -17.55 15.18 -13.12
C LEU A 493 -18.69 16.17 -13.29
N ALA A 494 -19.15 16.78 -12.21
CA ALA A 494 -20.18 17.84 -12.24
C ALA A 494 -19.67 19.14 -12.93
N GLN A 495 -18.35 19.35 -12.93
CA GLN A 495 -17.70 20.54 -13.50
C GLN A 495 -16.59 20.15 -14.51
N LEU A 496 -16.92 19.23 -15.41
CA LEU A 496 -15.94 18.61 -16.31
C LEU A 496 -15.16 19.62 -17.13
N ASP A 497 -15.80 20.70 -17.60
CA ASP A 497 -15.15 21.73 -18.41
C ASP A 497 -14.09 22.53 -17.65
N ALA A 498 -14.24 22.64 -16.33
CA ALA A 498 -13.28 23.29 -15.45
C ALA A 498 -12.21 22.33 -14.91
N ALA A 499 -12.33 21.02 -15.17
CA ALA A 499 -11.39 20.03 -14.65
C ALA A 499 -9.99 20.22 -15.28
N PRO A 500 -8.93 20.27 -14.45
CA PRO A 500 -7.56 20.32 -14.97
C PRO A 500 -7.24 19.11 -15.82
N ILE A 501 -6.45 19.28 -16.86
CA ILE A 501 -6.04 18.22 -17.80
C ILE A 501 -5.37 17.05 -17.04
N SER A 502 -4.58 17.36 -16.02
CA SER A 502 -3.90 16.38 -15.16
C SER A 502 -4.83 15.46 -14.41
N VAL A 503 -6.06 15.89 -14.14
CA VAL A 503 -7.07 15.12 -13.39
C VAL A 503 -7.95 14.27 -14.31
N LEU A 504 -8.05 14.63 -15.59
CA LEU A 504 -8.93 13.95 -16.56
C LEU A 504 -8.69 12.44 -16.67
N PRO A 505 -7.46 11.89 -16.71
CA PRO A 505 -7.24 10.45 -16.79
C PRO A 505 -7.85 9.69 -15.61
N PHE A 506 -7.78 10.29 -14.44
CA PHE A 506 -8.36 9.75 -13.21
C PHE A 506 -9.89 9.75 -13.26
N ILE A 507 -10.49 10.89 -13.59
CA ILE A 507 -11.95 11.03 -13.67
C ILE A 507 -12.51 10.07 -14.73
N ALA A 508 -11.85 9.97 -15.90
CA ALA A 508 -12.21 9.05 -16.95
C ALA A 508 -12.19 7.58 -16.47
N GLN A 509 -11.13 7.18 -15.76
CA GLN A 509 -11.02 5.84 -15.22
C GLN A 509 -12.05 5.58 -14.11
N TYR A 510 -12.30 6.55 -13.25
CA TYR A 510 -13.32 6.47 -12.22
C TYR A 510 -14.71 6.30 -12.83
N ALA A 511 -15.11 7.18 -13.73
CA ALA A 511 -16.40 7.10 -14.44
C ALA A 511 -16.58 5.75 -15.16
N PHE A 512 -15.52 5.28 -15.85
CA PHE A 512 -15.51 3.99 -16.52
C PHE A 512 -15.73 2.81 -15.55
N LYS A 513 -15.06 2.81 -14.41
CA LYS A 513 -15.21 1.75 -13.37
C LYS A 513 -16.60 1.77 -12.74
N GLN A 514 -17.20 2.95 -12.57
CA GLN A 514 -18.55 3.12 -12.06
C GLN A 514 -19.62 2.87 -13.13
N GLN A 515 -19.24 2.41 -14.33
CA GLN A 515 -20.13 2.17 -15.47
C GLN A 515 -20.90 3.43 -15.95
N ARG A 516 -20.40 4.61 -15.61
CA ARG A 516 -20.92 5.90 -16.11
C ARG A 516 -20.31 6.19 -17.47
N TYR A 517 -20.67 5.38 -18.45
CA TYR A 517 -19.99 5.37 -19.74
C TYR A 517 -20.14 6.68 -20.52
N GLU A 518 -21.24 7.42 -20.38
CA GLU A 518 -21.41 8.74 -21.04
C GLU A 518 -20.33 9.70 -20.56
N MET A 519 -20.17 9.87 -19.25
CA MET A 519 -19.14 10.73 -18.67
C MET A 519 -17.72 10.23 -18.99
N ALA A 520 -17.52 8.91 -19.00
CA ALA A 520 -16.24 8.33 -19.40
C ALA A 520 -15.90 8.65 -20.85
N VAL A 521 -16.87 8.59 -21.77
CA VAL A 521 -16.70 8.96 -23.18
C VAL A 521 -16.28 10.42 -23.32
N ASP A 522 -16.94 11.35 -22.61
CA ASP A 522 -16.62 12.78 -22.68
C ASP A 522 -15.18 13.04 -22.17
N CYS A 523 -14.79 12.41 -21.07
CA CYS A 523 -13.42 12.51 -20.54
C CYS A 523 -12.40 11.92 -21.52
N TYR A 524 -12.65 10.69 -22.02
CA TYR A 524 -11.69 10.06 -22.95
C TYR A 524 -11.62 10.74 -24.31
N LYS A 525 -12.71 11.33 -24.83
CA LYS A 525 -12.68 12.15 -26.05
C LYS A 525 -11.73 13.35 -25.87
N ARG A 526 -11.80 14.06 -24.75
CA ARG A 526 -10.86 15.16 -24.44
C ARG A 526 -9.42 14.68 -24.32
N LEU A 527 -9.20 13.55 -23.64
CA LEU A 527 -7.86 12.95 -23.51
C LEU A 527 -7.28 12.51 -24.86
N CYS A 528 -8.09 11.95 -25.75
CA CYS A 528 -7.68 11.58 -27.11
C CYS A 528 -7.40 12.79 -27.99
N GLN A 529 -8.01 13.96 -27.76
CA GLN A 529 -7.65 15.21 -28.45
C GLN A 529 -6.26 15.70 -28.07
N ILE A 530 -5.85 15.49 -26.80
CA ILE A 530 -4.54 15.91 -26.29
C ILE A 530 -3.46 14.88 -26.65
N SER A 531 -3.79 13.63 -26.62
CA SER A 531 -2.88 12.48 -26.84
C SER A 531 -3.51 11.52 -27.85
N VAL A 532 -3.49 11.87 -29.13
CA VAL A 532 -4.21 11.21 -30.24
C VAL A 532 -3.85 9.71 -30.36
N ASP A 533 -2.60 9.35 -30.13
CA ASP A 533 -2.11 7.97 -30.31
C ASP A 533 -1.95 7.19 -28.99
N ASN A 534 -2.52 7.69 -27.89
CA ASN A 534 -2.48 6.95 -26.63
C ASN A 534 -3.36 5.70 -26.70
N PHE A 535 -2.72 4.54 -26.68
CA PHE A 535 -3.38 3.23 -26.76
C PHE A 535 -4.48 3.04 -25.71
N THR A 536 -4.18 3.34 -24.46
CA THR A 536 -5.11 3.12 -23.34
C THR A 536 -6.35 3.97 -23.45
N TYR A 537 -6.20 5.25 -23.83
CA TYR A 537 -7.34 6.17 -23.96
C TYR A 537 -8.24 5.78 -25.12
N ASN A 538 -7.65 5.47 -26.27
CA ASN A 538 -8.43 5.04 -27.45
C ASN A 538 -9.16 3.72 -27.18
N LEU A 539 -8.52 2.74 -26.54
CA LEU A 539 -9.15 1.47 -26.19
C LEU A 539 -10.30 1.65 -25.19
N ARG A 540 -10.08 2.44 -24.13
CA ARG A 540 -11.13 2.72 -23.13
C ARG A 540 -12.30 3.49 -23.70
N LEU A 541 -12.03 4.46 -24.57
CA LEU A 541 -13.05 5.19 -25.32
C LEU A 541 -13.91 4.22 -26.17
N SER A 542 -13.25 3.33 -26.93
CA SER A 542 -13.95 2.36 -27.76
C SER A 542 -14.85 1.44 -26.94
N VAL A 543 -14.34 0.93 -25.81
CA VAL A 543 -15.13 0.04 -24.93
C VAL A 543 -16.30 0.79 -24.28
N ALA A 544 -16.11 2.04 -23.86
CA ALA A 544 -17.19 2.86 -23.31
C ALA A 544 -18.28 3.14 -24.36
N LEU A 545 -17.89 3.45 -25.60
CA LEU A 545 -18.81 3.63 -26.73
C LEU A 545 -19.59 2.34 -27.04
N LEU A 546 -18.93 1.18 -27.01
CA LEU A 546 -19.61 -0.13 -27.17
C LEU A 546 -20.64 -0.37 -26.08
N SER A 547 -20.29 -0.03 -24.84
CA SER A 547 -21.21 -0.17 -23.69
C SER A 547 -22.44 0.73 -23.80
N LEU A 548 -22.34 1.86 -24.52
CA LEU A 548 -23.45 2.78 -24.84
C LEU A 548 -24.19 2.41 -26.12
N GLY A 549 -23.80 1.35 -26.82
CA GLY A 549 -24.37 0.95 -28.10
C GLY A 549 -24.00 1.89 -29.27
N LYS A 550 -23.05 2.80 -29.11
CA LYS A 550 -22.60 3.74 -30.15
C LYS A 550 -21.59 3.10 -31.09
N MET A 551 -22.07 2.12 -31.90
CA MET A 551 -21.24 1.31 -32.77
C MET A 551 -20.53 2.14 -33.84
N ASP A 552 -21.21 3.15 -34.42
CA ASP A 552 -20.69 3.98 -35.51
C ASP A 552 -19.45 4.77 -35.08
N GLU A 553 -19.35 5.13 -33.80
CA GLU A 553 -18.19 5.83 -33.24
C GLU A 553 -17.11 4.82 -32.76
N ALA A 554 -17.49 3.66 -32.25
CA ALA A 554 -16.57 2.69 -31.67
C ALA A 554 -15.78 1.91 -32.73
N LEU A 555 -16.43 1.47 -33.82
CA LEU A 555 -15.81 0.62 -34.85
C LEU A 555 -14.60 1.27 -35.53
N PRO A 556 -14.64 2.56 -35.97
CA PRO A 556 -13.48 3.20 -36.57
C PRO A 556 -12.24 3.22 -35.66
N LEU A 557 -12.46 3.47 -34.35
CA LEU A 557 -11.39 3.48 -33.36
C LEU A 557 -10.80 2.07 -33.17
N LEU A 558 -11.67 1.05 -33.12
CA LEU A 558 -11.24 -0.32 -32.98
C LEU A 558 -10.50 -0.84 -34.21
N TYR A 559 -10.94 -0.48 -35.42
CA TYR A 559 -10.20 -0.82 -36.65
C TYR A 559 -8.82 -0.17 -36.68
N LYS A 560 -8.70 1.09 -36.25
CA LYS A 560 -7.41 1.77 -36.10
C LYS A 560 -6.51 1.02 -35.11
N LEU A 561 -7.05 0.65 -33.95
CA LEU A 561 -6.31 -0.08 -32.92
C LEU A 561 -5.92 -1.52 -33.38
N ASP A 562 -6.80 -2.22 -34.07
CA ASP A 562 -6.54 -3.57 -34.60
C ASP A 562 -5.43 -3.54 -35.66
N PHE A 563 -5.41 -2.50 -36.48
CA PHE A 563 -4.34 -2.29 -37.46
C PHE A 563 -3.00 -1.94 -36.79
N GLN A 564 -3.00 -1.09 -35.77
CA GLN A 564 -1.78 -0.68 -35.07
C GLN A 564 -1.24 -1.76 -34.12
N TYR A 565 -2.13 -2.58 -33.55
CA TYR A 565 -1.80 -3.58 -32.53
C TYR A 565 -2.50 -4.92 -32.82
N PRO A 566 -2.18 -5.61 -33.93
CA PRO A 566 -2.98 -6.71 -34.49
C PRO A 566 -3.09 -7.94 -33.58
N ASN A 567 -2.18 -8.13 -32.63
CA ASN A 567 -2.18 -9.26 -31.69
C ASN A 567 -2.46 -8.85 -30.25
N ASN A 568 -2.87 -7.60 -30.02
CA ASN A 568 -3.19 -7.17 -28.67
C ASN A 568 -4.52 -7.78 -28.21
N ARG A 569 -4.47 -8.57 -27.14
CA ARG A 569 -5.62 -9.34 -26.64
C ARG A 569 -6.82 -8.46 -26.25
N ASN A 570 -6.56 -7.29 -25.69
CA ASN A 570 -7.64 -6.38 -25.27
C ASN A 570 -8.34 -5.77 -26.51
N VAL A 571 -7.58 -5.49 -27.56
CA VAL A 571 -8.12 -5.04 -28.86
C VAL A 571 -8.91 -6.15 -29.52
N LEU A 572 -8.34 -7.38 -29.56
CA LEU A 572 -9.04 -8.56 -30.13
C LEU A 572 -10.36 -8.81 -29.40
N ARG A 573 -10.39 -8.70 -28.07
CA ARG A 573 -11.61 -8.86 -27.26
C ARG A 573 -12.67 -7.81 -27.58
N ALA A 574 -12.25 -6.55 -27.59
CA ALA A 574 -13.15 -5.42 -27.86
C ALA A 574 -13.69 -5.49 -29.30
N MET A 575 -12.83 -5.86 -30.28
CA MET A 575 -13.23 -6.02 -31.67
C MET A 575 -14.17 -7.21 -31.88
N ALA A 576 -13.88 -8.35 -31.27
CA ALA A 576 -14.75 -9.54 -31.34
C ALA A 576 -16.15 -9.23 -30.75
N TRP A 577 -16.21 -8.56 -29.61
CA TRP A 577 -17.48 -8.12 -29.02
C TRP A 577 -18.23 -7.13 -29.92
N ALA A 578 -17.52 -6.15 -30.48
CA ALA A 578 -18.12 -5.21 -31.42
C ALA A 578 -18.68 -5.90 -32.67
N GLN A 579 -17.96 -6.86 -33.24
CA GLN A 579 -18.40 -7.66 -34.39
C GLN A 579 -19.61 -8.51 -34.07
N LEU A 580 -19.65 -9.13 -32.88
CA LEU A 580 -20.82 -9.89 -32.44
C LEU A 580 -22.06 -8.98 -32.36
N LEU A 581 -21.93 -7.82 -31.72
CA LEU A 581 -23.02 -6.85 -31.62
C LEU A 581 -23.37 -6.20 -32.97
N ASN A 582 -22.44 -6.10 -33.91
CA ASN A 582 -22.67 -5.49 -35.22
C ASN A 582 -23.28 -6.45 -36.26
N GLY A 583 -23.52 -7.73 -35.93
CA GLY A 583 -24.11 -8.69 -36.82
C GLY A 583 -23.10 -9.53 -37.64
N GLU A 584 -21.87 -9.61 -37.18
CA GLU A 584 -20.78 -10.35 -37.78
C GLU A 584 -20.28 -11.50 -36.85
N PRO A 585 -21.18 -12.43 -36.43
CA PRO A 585 -20.85 -13.43 -35.41
C PRO A 585 -19.77 -14.43 -35.86
N GLU A 586 -19.62 -14.70 -37.13
CA GLU A 586 -18.55 -15.55 -37.65
C GLU A 586 -17.16 -14.97 -37.47
N LYS A 587 -17.01 -13.69 -37.71
CA LYS A 587 -15.74 -12.97 -37.46
C LYS A 587 -15.45 -12.86 -35.96
N ALA A 588 -16.48 -12.63 -35.15
CA ALA A 588 -16.37 -12.62 -33.70
C ALA A 588 -15.89 -13.98 -33.16
N PHE A 589 -16.51 -15.06 -33.60
CA PHE A 589 -16.13 -16.42 -33.23
C PHE A 589 -14.65 -16.73 -33.57
N THR A 590 -14.23 -16.41 -34.78
CA THR A 590 -12.82 -16.62 -35.20
C THR A 590 -11.83 -15.87 -34.29
N ARG A 591 -12.16 -14.65 -33.87
CA ARG A 591 -11.30 -13.87 -32.97
C ARG A 591 -11.31 -14.44 -31.53
N TYR A 592 -12.44 -14.88 -31.01
CA TYR A 592 -12.51 -15.54 -29.71
C TYR A 592 -11.75 -16.88 -29.70
N GLU A 593 -11.79 -17.64 -30.75
CA GLU A 593 -10.98 -18.84 -30.89
C GLU A 593 -9.46 -18.55 -30.82
N LEU A 594 -9.02 -17.43 -31.42
CA LEU A 594 -7.63 -17.00 -31.29
C LEU A 594 -7.28 -16.62 -29.85
N LEU A 595 -8.20 -15.98 -29.12
CA LEU A 595 -8.02 -15.62 -27.71
C LEU A 595 -7.93 -16.85 -26.81
N LEU A 596 -8.72 -17.90 -27.10
CA LEU A 596 -8.77 -19.12 -26.31
C LEU A 596 -7.55 -20.03 -26.48
N LYS A 597 -6.80 -19.90 -27.58
CA LYS A 597 -5.55 -20.65 -27.82
C LYS A 597 -4.39 -20.20 -26.94
N ALA A 598 -4.49 -19.05 -26.29
CA ALA A 598 -3.41 -18.52 -25.47
C ALA A 598 -3.60 -18.87 -23.97
N PRO A 599 -2.50 -19.04 -23.20
CA PRO A 599 -2.56 -19.55 -21.83
C PRO A 599 -3.23 -18.63 -20.81
N SER A 600 -3.44 -17.35 -21.13
CA SER A 600 -4.03 -16.35 -20.20
C SER A 600 -5.46 -15.97 -20.62
N THR A 601 -6.34 -16.94 -20.80
CA THR A 601 -7.78 -16.70 -21.06
C THR A 601 -8.50 -16.24 -19.80
N ILE A 602 -9.44 -15.29 -19.96
CA ILE A 602 -10.36 -14.90 -18.88
C ILE A 602 -11.71 -15.61 -19.10
N PRO A 603 -12.50 -15.85 -18.03
CA PRO A 603 -13.80 -16.53 -18.18
C PRO A 603 -14.73 -15.90 -19.21
N ALA A 604 -14.72 -14.56 -19.34
CA ALA A 604 -15.51 -13.85 -20.34
C ALA A 604 -15.14 -14.22 -21.78
N ASP A 605 -13.89 -14.60 -22.08
CA ASP A 605 -13.50 -15.01 -23.43
C ASP A 605 -14.23 -16.30 -23.83
N SER A 606 -14.33 -17.28 -22.91
CA SER A 606 -15.07 -18.53 -23.14
C SER A 606 -16.57 -18.31 -23.28
N LEU A 607 -17.14 -17.44 -22.43
CA LEU A 607 -18.56 -17.10 -22.51
C LEU A 607 -18.94 -16.43 -23.84
N ASN A 608 -18.16 -15.44 -24.25
CA ASN A 608 -18.41 -14.70 -25.47
C ASN A 608 -18.13 -15.55 -26.74
N ALA A 609 -17.15 -16.46 -26.69
CA ALA A 609 -16.94 -17.46 -27.72
C ALA A 609 -18.15 -18.38 -27.84
N ALA A 610 -18.71 -18.82 -26.72
CA ALA A 610 -19.92 -19.62 -26.68
C ALA A 610 -21.11 -18.89 -27.31
N TYR A 611 -21.32 -17.62 -27.01
CA TYR A 611 -22.38 -16.83 -27.65
C TYR A 611 -22.19 -16.74 -29.16
N ALA A 612 -20.99 -16.42 -29.61
CA ALA A 612 -20.69 -16.35 -31.04
C ALA A 612 -20.89 -17.70 -31.73
N ALA A 613 -20.46 -18.82 -31.12
CA ALA A 613 -20.70 -20.17 -31.62
C ALA A 613 -22.19 -20.51 -31.64
N TRP A 614 -22.94 -20.14 -30.60
CA TRP A 614 -24.38 -20.43 -30.49
C TRP A 614 -25.16 -19.74 -31.60
N VAL A 615 -24.97 -18.44 -31.78
CA VAL A 615 -25.70 -17.70 -32.81
C VAL A 615 -25.29 -18.05 -34.25
N THR A 616 -24.16 -18.75 -34.44
CA THR A 616 -23.72 -19.29 -35.75
C THR A 616 -24.12 -20.76 -35.97
N GLY A 617 -24.92 -21.34 -35.05
CA GLY A 617 -25.40 -22.72 -35.13
C GLY A 617 -24.36 -23.79 -34.78
N ARG A 618 -23.22 -23.43 -34.18
CA ARG A 618 -22.16 -24.35 -33.73
C ARG A 618 -22.43 -24.84 -32.30
N TYR A 619 -23.55 -25.54 -32.13
CA TYR A 619 -24.10 -25.88 -30.82
C TYR A 619 -23.15 -26.66 -29.91
N GLN A 620 -22.41 -27.63 -30.52
CA GLN A 620 -21.44 -28.41 -29.74
C GLN A 620 -20.31 -27.55 -29.18
N GLN A 621 -19.71 -26.72 -30.02
CA GLN A 621 -18.64 -25.81 -29.60
C GLN A 621 -19.14 -24.78 -28.58
N ALA A 622 -20.36 -24.28 -28.78
CA ALA A 622 -21.00 -23.39 -27.80
C ALA A 622 -21.14 -24.08 -26.43
N ALA A 623 -21.61 -25.31 -26.38
CA ALA A 623 -21.74 -26.07 -25.14
C ALA A 623 -20.37 -26.33 -24.48
N GLU A 624 -19.35 -26.69 -25.24
CA GLU A 624 -17.98 -26.93 -24.75
C GLU A 624 -17.40 -25.64 -24.11
N HIS A 625 -17.58 -24.49 -24.75
CA HIS A 625 -17.14 -23.20 -24.19
C HIS A 625 -17.94 -22.78 -22.95
N LEU A 626 -19.25 -23.06 -22.88
CA LEU A 626 -20.06 -22.84 -21.69
C LEU A 626 -19.62 -23.76 -20.54
N VAL A 627 -19.30 -25.02 -20.81
CA VAL A 627 -18.73 -25.93 -19.79
C VAL A 627 -17.41 -25.40 -19.27
N HIS A 628 -16.53 -24.94 -20.15
CA HIS A 628 -15.26 -24.33 -19.76
C HIS A 628 -15.46 -23.08 -18.89
N PHE A 629 -16.39 -22.21 -19.27
CA PHE A 629 -16.76 -21.03 -18.47
C PHE A 629 -17.27 -21.43 -17.08
N CYS A 630 -18.15 -22.41 -16.96
CA CYS A 630 -18.67 -22.91 -15.69
C CYS A 630 -17.57 -23.53 -14.82
N THR A 631 -16.65 -24.30 -15.43
CA THR A 631 -15.51 -24.90 -14.74
C THR A 631 -14.58 -23.87 -14.14
N LEU A 632 -14.30 -22.78 -14.86
CA LEU A 632 -13.50 -21.65 -14.36
C LEU A 632 -14.16 -20.95 -13.15
N HIS A 633 -15.48 -21.04 -12.98
CA HIS A 633 -16.21 -20.51 -11.84
C HIS A 633 -16.41 -21.52 -10.71
N GLY A 634 -15.86 -22.73 -10.82
CA GLY A 634 -15.94 -23.77 -9.77
C GLY A 634 -17.37 -24.21 -9.44
N LYS A 635 -18.31 -24.13 -10.40
CA LYS A 635 -19.71 -24.51 -10.22
C LYS A 635 -19.93 -25.99 -10.52
N ASP A 636 -20.84 -26.63 -9.78
CA ASP A 636 -21.38 -27.94 -10.12
C ASP A 636 -22.42 -27.86 -11.26
N ALA A 637 -22.90 -28.99 -11.74
CA ALA A 637 -23.84 -29.04 -12.88
C ALA A 637 -25.12 -28.20 -12.62
N GLN A 638 -25.65 -28.22 -11.41
CA GLN A 638 -26.85 -27.45 -11.07
C GLN A 638 -26.54 -25.95 -10.95
N GLY A 639 -25.38 -25.58 -10.37
CA GLY A 639 -24.91 -24.22 -10.31
C GLY A 639 -24.61 -23.62 -11.68
N CYS A 640 -24.22 -24.45 -12.67
CA CYS A 640 -24.03 -24.02 -14.06
C CYS A 640 -25.30 -23.46 -14.66
N LYS A 641 -26.46 -24.13 -14.51
CA LYS A 641 -27.75 -23.62 -15.04
C LYS A 641 -28.10 -22.26 -14.49
N GLN A 642 -27.94 -22.07 -13.18
CA GLN A 642 -28.24 -20.79 -12.51
C GLN A 642 -27.29 -19.69 -12.98
N LEU A 643 -26.00 -20.00 -13.06
CA LEU A 643 -24.98 -19.05 -13.52
C LEU A 643 -25.24 -18.61 -14.96
N LEU A 644 -25.50 -19.54 -15.86
CA LEU A 644 -25.76 -19.26 -17.28
C LEU A 644 -27.06 -18.47 -17.47
N ALA A 645 -28.15 -18.82 -16.75
CA ALA A 645 -29.39 -18.05 -16.81
C ALA A 645 -29.20 -16.59 -16.36
N GLN A 646 -28.45 -16.36 -15.27
CA GLN A 646 -28.11 -15.02 -14.81
C GLN A 646 -27.25 -14.24 -15.82
N GLN A 647 -26.32 -14.93 -16.47
CA GLN A 647 -25.41 -14.31 -17.43
C GLN A 647 -26.13 -13.93 -18.73
N ILE A 648 -27.00 -14.78 -19.24
CA ILE A 648 -27.85 -14.48 -20.41
C ILE A 648 -28.76 -13.27 -20.13
N GLN A 649 -29.26 -13.17 -18.91
CA GLN A 649 -30.09 -12.01 -18.53
C GLN A 649 -29.26 -10.70 -18.47
N LYS A 650 -28.00 -10.76 -18.05
CA LYS A 650 -27.10 -9.61 -18.07
C LYS A 650 -26.72 -9.21 -19.49
N ASP A 651 -26.43 -10.19 -20.34
CA ASP A 651 -25.97 -10.00 -21.71
C ASP A 651 -27.13 -9.95 -22.70
N HIS A 652 -28.31 -9.51 -22.28
CA HIS A 652 -29.54 -9.44 -23.07
C HIS A 652 -29.38 -8.70 -24.39
N VAL A 653 -28.40 -7.79 -24.50
CA VAL A 653 -28.09 -7.03 -25.74
C VAL A 653 -27.76 -7.99 -26.90
N VAL A 654 -27.01 -9.07 -26.64
CA VAL A 654 -26.69 -10.11 -27.64
C VAL A 654 -27.98 -10.85 -28.06
N PHE A 655 -28.79 -11.25 -27.11
CA PHE A 655 -29.99 -12.06 -27.34
C PHE A 655 -31.18 -11.23 -27.90
N ASN A 656 -31.17 -9.91 -27.70
CA ASN A 656 -32.07 -9.01 -28.41
C ASN A 656 -31.72 -8.92 -29.91
N ARG A 657 -30.43 -9.00 -30.26
CA ARG A 657 -30.02 -9.00 -31.65
C ARG A 657 -30.18 -10.36 -32.32
N TYR A 658 -29.91 -11.43 -31.58
CA TYR A 658 -30.04 -12.82 -32.01
C TYR A 658 -31.04 -13.54 -31.13
N PRO A 659 -32.35 -13.45 -31.43
CA PRO A 659 -33.38 -14.01 -30.58
C PRO A 659 -33.27 -15.55 -30.52
N ILE A 660 -33.00 -16.05 -29.33
CA ILE A 660 -32.95 -17.48 -29.01
C ILE A 660 -34.16 -17.81 -28.17
N SER A 661 -34.94 -18.81 -28.57
CA SER A 661 -36.13 -19.19 -27.82
C SER A 661 -35.78 -19.76 -26.43
N LYS A 662 -36.70 -19.63 -25.50
CA LYS A 662 -36.51 -20.17 -24.15
C LYS A 662 -36.35 -21.69 -24.13
N VAL A 663 -36.98 -22.37 -25.10
CA VAL A 663 -36.85 -23.81 -25.28
C VAL A 663 -35.42 -24.17 -25.73
N GLU A 664 -34.86 -23.44 -26.68
CA GLU A 664 -33.50 -23.62 -27.13
C GLU A 664 -32.47 -23.36 -26.03
N GLN A 665 -32.69 -22.33 -25.21
CA GLN A 665 -31.87 -22.06 -24.04
C GLN A 665 -31.88 -23.22 -23.03
N ASN A 666 -33.05 -23.77 -22.75
CA ASN A 666 -33.18 -24.92 -21.86
C ASN A 666 -32.46 -26.18 -22.41
N ILE A 667 -32.62 -26.46 -23.71
CA ILE A 667 -31.91 -27.55 -24.37
C ILE A 667 -30.40 -27.37 -24.27
N MET A 668 -29.91 -26.13 -24.51
CA MET A 668 -28.46 -25.87 -24.40
C MET A 668 -27.98 -26.08 -22.96
N PHE A 669 -28.75 -25.68 -21.95
CA PHE A 669 -28.37 -25.89 -20.55
C PHE A 669 -28.33 -27.36 -20.17
N ASP A 670 -29.21 -28.18 -20.73
CA ASP A 670 -29.21 -29.63 -20.51
C ASP A 670 -27.98 -30.26 -21.18
N ILE A 671 -27.65 -29.88 -22.41
CA ILE A 671 -26.41 -30.33 -23.11
C ILE A 671 -25.17 -29.96 -22.29
N VAL A 672 -25.09 -28.73 -21.76
CA VAL A 672 -23.96 -28.27 -20.91
C VAL A 672 -23.85 -29.16 -19.67
N CYS A 673 -24.95 -29.48 -19.01
CA CYS A 673 -24.95 -30.34 -17.83
C CYS A 673 -24.52 -31.78 -18.16
N ASP A 674 -24.94 -32.31 -19.25
CA ASP A 674 -24.57 -33.68 -19.71
C ASP A 674 -23.07 -33.76 -20.02
N ILE A 675 -22.51 -32.79 -20.76
CA ILE A 675 -21.07 -32.72 -21.04
C ILE A 675 -20.27 -32.51 -19.74
N TYR A 676 -20.78 -31.69 -18.80
CA TYR A 676 -20.11 -31.46 -17.53
C TYR A 676 -20.03 -32.72 -16.67
N ASN A 677 -21.12 -33.51 -16.63
CA ASN A 677 -21.19 -34.77 -15.89
C ASN A 677 -20.30 -35.86 -16.51
N THR A 678 -20.30 -35.97 -17.83
CA THR A 678 -19.45 -36.96 -18.55
C THR A 678 -17.96 -36.66 -18.39
N LYS A 679 -17.53 -35.41 -18.29
CA LYS A 679 -16.13 -35.05 -18.04
C LYS A 679 -15.69 -35.31 -16.59
N LYS A 680 -16.61 -35.45 -15.64
CA LYS A 680 -16.31 -35.77 -14.24
C LYS A 680 -16.23 -37.26 -13.93
N ASP A 681 -16.73 -38.10 -14.79
CA ASP A 681 -16.75 -39.55 -14.62
C ASP A 681 -15.59 -40.19 -15.43
N PRO A 682 -14.43 -40.49 -14.76
CA PRO A 682 -13.28 -41.03 -15.48
C PRO A 682 -13.46 -42.50 -15.95
N TYR A 683 -14.65 -43.09 -15.74
CA TYR A 683 -14.95 -44.50 -16.04
C TYR A 683 -16.06 -44.71 -17.10
N SER A 684 -16.52 -43.66 -17.82
CA SER A 684 -17.44 -43.79 -18.94
C SER A 684 -16.74 -43.72 -20.30
#